data_aabec4530e557efd3048c177aebc757f
#
_entry.id   aabec4530e557efd3048c177aebc757f
#
_cell.length_a   1.000
_cell.length_b   1.000
_cell.length_c   1.000
_cell.angle_alpha   90.00
_cell.angle_beta   90.00
_cell.angle_gamma   90.00
#
_symmetry.space_group_name_H-M   'P 1'
#
loop_
_entity.id
_entity.type
_entity.pdbx_description
1 polymer ?
#
loop_
_entity_poly.entity_id
_entity_poly.type
_entity_poly.pdbx_seq_one_letter_code
_entity_poly.pdbx_strand_id
1 'polypeptide(L)'
;MKRSSRRQFLVDVGAGLGVAGIAEAKSGLAKTVPPANDQPQEERLTSGTGNLSAEIDFRYTPLSSQLVYCFPDDHFKSLVGEHGDLRYGHPGQGRGIDYFPEVVEFTLEGMEANRVRWQQLEAPGVPIVHTRMDRPEAFLELTTFATRRDGEGRVDNVILEVRPRTLHSLHTVPIVIVRSRNDIAVTKTPTATILRLDSKTPTPFMVANAPLALHLDGFVWRSYALNAGVAGEGKPFRCFFRFPQEGQDAEKLIGGLGDPDGLLTEARQHWKGWKPFEGNVSWQLPSRYGEFLVACARNIQQAREEKEGKVTFQVGPTVYRGLWIVDGNFILEAARYLGYDKAAQEGLETEWARQLPDGQIVAGGGREHWKDTGIAMFTLVRQAELSQDWTYFREMQPNVLRAVKFLKGLRGKARSEGNANSRYGLLAPGFGDGGLGGIRPEFTNTVWVLAGLKAVTEAAGRLQLQGFDDTRQFYSELRASFFAAAAQEMRRHPDGFQYLPMLMKEDPAWTDPDPWKCPQPQIAQWALSHAIYPGLVFGKNDPIVAGHIKLMQACTQEDVPAETGWLHHGGLWNYNAPFVSHVYLWAGLSDWARRTFIGFLNHATPRYCWREEQPLRGSLTADYVGDMPHNWASAECVLYLRHMLALEDGQALRLLAGIRDPDLADEQPMTLVHSPTRFGRVGLSLEPLDGHRGWRLKFLRGAGPAPRRVQLPAVLGPRFRFSRISGAAIQQEKNVILVAPGAISWEAVWKSTS
;
A
#
# COMPACT_ATOMS: atom_id res chain seq x y z
N MET A 1 -17.55 -28.39 -5.33
CA MET A 1 -16.56 -27.39 -5.76
C MET A 1 -15.34 -27.55 -4.86
N LYS A 2 -14.18 -27.95 -5.40
CA LYS A 2 -12.93 -28.05 -4.64
C LYS A 2 -12.52 -26.66 -4.22
N ARG A 3 -12.39 -26.39 -2.91
CA ARG A 3 -11.91 -25.12 -2.36
C ARG A 3 -10.43 -24.96 -2.71
N SER A 4 -10.09 -24.02 -3.60
CA SER A 4 -8.69 -23.66 -3.82
C SER A 4 -8.17 -22.89 -2.59
N SER A 5 -6.97 -23.18 -2.13
CA SER A 5 -6.31 -22.39 -1.10
C SER A 5 -5.97 -21.00 -1.65
N ARG A 6 -5.81 -19.98 -0.79
CA ARG A 6 -5.35 -18.64 -1.21
C ARG A 6 -4.05 -18.73 -2.05
N ARG A 7 -3.19 -19.67 -1.72
CA ARG A 7 -1.96 -19.96 -2.46
C ARG A 7 -2.24 -20.43 -3.89
N GLN A 8 -3.15 -21.38 -4.08
CA GLN A 8 -3.57 -21.85 -5.40
C GLN A 8 -4.16 -20.72 -6.22
N PHE A 9 -5.01 -19.89 -5.59
CA PHE A 9 -5.62 -18.73 -6.22
C PHE A 9 -4.56 -17.68 -6.64
N LEU A 10 -3.55 -17.40 -5.81
CA LEU A 10 -2.50 -16.43 -6.13
C LEU A 10 -1.54 -16.96 -7.19
N VAL A 11 -1.24 -18.25 -7.20
CA VAL A 11 -0.42 -18.91 -8.23
C VAL A 11 -1.15 -18.92 -9.56
N ASP A 12 -2.44 -19.26 -9.58
CA ASP A 12 -3.25 -19.28 -10.79
C ASP A 12 -3.40 -17.87 -11.40
N VAL A 13 -3.41 -16.81 -10.56
CA VAL A 13 -3.45 -15.42 -11.00
C VAL A 13 -2.07 -14.93 -11.48
N GLY A 14 -0.99 -15.32 -10.80
CA GLY A 14 0.38 -14.96 -11.17
C GLY A 14 0.81 -15.62 -12.49
N ALA A 15 0.47 -16.89 -12.68
CA ALA A 15 0.77 -17.62 -13.90
C ALA A 15 0.03 -17.10 -15.14
N GLY A 16 -1.15 -16.48 -14.95
CA GLY A 16 -1.93 -15.89 -16.05
C GLY A 16 -1.38 -14.58 -16.60
N LEU A 17 -0.55 -13.86 -15.83
CA LEU A 17 -0.01 -12.55 -16.22
C LEU A 17 1.39 -12.62 -16.85
N GLY A 18 2.08 -13.76 -16.74
CA GLY A 18 3.48 -13.91 -17.19
C GLY A 18 3.71 -14.87 -18.35
N VAL A 19 2.74 -15.66 -18.80
CA VAL A 19 2.99 -16.82 -19.68
C VAL A 19 2.52 -16.64 -21.13
N ALA A 20 2.05 -15.51 -21.55
CA ALA A 20 1.70 -15.30 -22.96
C ALA A 20 2.92 -14.95 -23.89
N GLY A 21 4.15 -15.12 -23.41
CA GLY A 21 5.36 -14.76 -24.16
C GLY A 21 6.49 -15.78 -24.24
N ILE A 22 6.40 -16.93 -23.55
CA ILE A 22 7.52 -17.89 -23.55
C ILE A 22 7.01 -19.34 -23.63
N ALA A 23 6.52 -19.72 -24.77
CA ALA A 23 6.29 -21.13 -25.12
C ALA A 23 6.69 -21.41 -26.57
N GLU A 24 7.93 -21.06 -26.95
CA GLU A 24 8.65 -21.68 -28.06
C GLU A 24 10.09 -21.15 -28.11
N ALA A 25 10.96 -21.70 -27.27
CA ALA A 25 12.42 -21.72 -27.54
C ALA A 25 13.13 -22.63 -26.54
N LYS A 26 12.91 -23.95 -26.68
CA LYS A 26 13.88 -24.92 -26.19
C LYS A 26 14.63 -25.48 -27.38
N SER A 27 15.70 -24.82 -27.78
CA SER A 27 16.92 -25.45 -28.31
C SER A 27 17.95 -24.37 -28.66
N GLY A 28 19.07 -24.41 -27.97
CA GLY A 28 20.34 -23.97 -28.52
C GLY A 28 20.84 -22.59 -28.07
N LEU A 29 21.97 -22.64 -27.36
CA LEU A 29 22.97 -21.59 -27.14
C LEU A 29 22.70 -20.59 -26.00
N ALA A 30 23.32 -20.91 -24.86
CA ALA A 30 23.68 -19.92 -23.87
C ALA A 30 24.47 -18.76 -24.51
N LYS A 31 23.79 -17.66 -24.79
CA LYS A 31 24.42 -16.36 -24.96
C LYS A 31 24.22 -15.60 -23.66
N THR A 32 25.35 -15.31 -23.02
CA THR A 32 25.46 -14.38 -21.91
C THR A 32 24.65 -13.12 -22.22
N VAL A 33 23.56 -12.91 -21.51
CA VAL A 33 22.85 -11.65 -21.49
C VAL A 33 23.79 -10.66 -20.79
N PRO A 34 24.18 -9.55 -21.45
CA PRO A 34 24.89 -8.50 -20.74
C PRO A 34 24.00 -7.97 -19.61
N PRO A 35 24.55 -7.55 -18.48
CA PRO A 35 23.78 -6.97 -17.41
C PRO A 35 22.96 -5.80 -17.98
N ALA A 36 21.67 -5.73 -17.59
CA ALA A 36 20.75 -4.68 -17.96
C ALA A 36 21.21 -3.35 -17.28
N ASN A 37 22.19 -2.69 -17.87
CA ASN A 37 22.80 -1.47 -17.38
C ASN A 37 22.66 -0.32 -18.38
N ASP A 38 21.59 -0.34 -19.18
CA ASP A 38 21.21 0.79 -20.04
C ASP A 38 19.83 1.34 -19.63
N GLN A 39 19.67 1.66 -18.36
CA GLN A 39 18.81 2.80 -18.02
C GLN A 39 19.63 4.04 -18.36
N PRO A 40 19.07 5.04 -19.10
CA PRO A 40 19.73 6.32 -19.23
C PRO A 40 20.03 6.78 -17.80
N GLN A 41 21.28 7.01 -17.53
CA GLN A 41 21.70 7.76 -16.37
C GLN A 41 21.05 9.14 -16.53
N GLU A 42 19.90 9.36 -15.90
CA GLU A 42 19.65 10.69 -15.36
C GLU A 42 20.90 10.98 -14.54
N GLU A 43 21.52 12.13 -14.81
CA GLU A 43 22.74 12.55 -14.12
C GLU A 43 22.57 12.20 -12.65
N ARG A 44 23.37 11.23 -12.18
CA ARG A 44 23.51 10.97 -10.77
C ARG A 44 23.99 12.30 -10.22
N LEU A 45 23.09 13.01 -9.54
CA LEU A 45 23.47 14.10 -8.66
C LEU A 45 24.38 13.51 -7.60
N THR A 46 25.66 13.39 -7.94
CA THR A 46 26.73 13.06 -7.02
C THR A 46 26.98 14.29 -6.16
N SER A 47 26.09 14.57 -5.24
CA SER A 47 26.41 15.40 -4.12
C SER A 47 26.39 14.53 -2.88
N GLY A 48 27.55 14.25 -2.33
CA GLY A 48 27.72 13.58 -1.04
C GLY A 48 27.27 14.43 0.14
N THR A 49 26.10 15.01 0.05
CA THR A 49 25.49 15.79 1.11
C THR A 49 24.15 15.14 1.36
N GLY A 50 23.96 14.46 2.45
CA GLY A 50 22.79 13.80 2.95
C GLY A 50 21.41 14.38 2.60
N ASN A 51 21.18 14.74 1.36
CA ASN A 51 19.95 15.26 0.83
C ASN A 51 18.95 14.11 0.71
N LEU A 52 17.80 14.23 1.33
CA LEU A 52 16.71 13.27 1.31
C LEU A 52 16.28 12.90 -0.12
N SER A 53 16.28 13.85 -1.06
CA SER A 53 15.95 13.61 -2.47
C SER A 53 16.97 12.70 -3.18
N ALA A 54 18.24 12.71 -2.75
CA ALA A 54 19.27 11.81 -3.29
C ALA A 54 19.21 10.41 -2.67
N GLU A 55 18.60 10.25 -1.50
CA GLU A 55 18.41 8.93 -0.86
C GLU A 55 17.21 8.18 -1.41
N ILE A 56 16.20 8.88 -1.92
CA ILE A 56 14.96 8.30 -2.50
C ILE A 56 15.04 8.50 -4.01
N ASP A 57 15.55 7.50 -4.70
CA ASP A 57 15.83 7.50 -6.14
C ASP A 57 15.11 6.37 -6.91
N PHE A 58 14.18 5.67 -6.24
CA PHE A 58 13.41 4.56 -6.82
C PHE A 58 14.28 3.41 -7.38
N ARG A 59 15.49 3.23 -6.82
CA ARG A 59 16.50 2.26 -7.31
C ARG A 59 16.02 0.81 -7.34
N TYR A 60 15.00 0.46 -6.60
CA TYR A 60 14.44 -0.89 -6.50
C TYR A 60 13.04 -1.01 -7.11
N THR A 61 12.65 -0.06 -7.97
CA THR A 61 11.37 -0.11 -8.70
C THR A 61 11.16 -1.46 -9.39
N PRO A 62 9.96 -2.09 -9.28
CA PRO A 62 9.67 -3.34 -9.95
C PRO A 62 9.65 -3.17 -11.47
N LEU A 63 10.06 -4.23 -12.20
CA LEU A 63 10.06 -4.24 -13.67
C LEU A 63 8.64 -4.17 -14.24
N SER A 64 7.67 -4.84 -13.59
CA SER A 64 6.26 -4.76 -13.97
C SER A 64 5.51 -3.85 -13.02
N SER A 65 4.83 -2.87 -13.55
CA SER A 65 4.14 -1.85 -12.75
C SER A 65 2.88 -1.32 -13.41
N GLN A 66 1.96 -0.85 -12.58
CA GLN A 66 0.71 -0.25 -13.05
C GLN A 66 0.20 0.79 -12.05
N LEU A 67 -0.68 1.68 -12.50
CA LEU A 67 -1.26 2.75 -11.71
C LEU A 67 -2.74 2.91 -12.03
N VAL A 68 -3.56 3.22 -11.02
CA VAL A 68 -4.94 3.68 -11.18
C VAL A 68 -4.94 5.19 -11.47
N TYR A 69 -5.73 5.61 -12.45
CA TYR A 69 -5.88 7.03 -12.81
C TYR A 69 -7.34 7.52 -12.81
N CYS A 70 -8.26 6.73 -12.25
CA CYS A 70 -9.68 7.09 -12.06
C CYS A 70 -9.86 8.16 -10.97
N PHE A 71 -11.08 8.69 -10.85
CA PHE A 71 -11.46 9.60 -9.77
C PHE A 71 -11.72 8.84 -8.46
N PRO A 72 -11.71 9.55 -7.30
CA PRO A 72 -12.27 9.01 -6.07
C PRO A 72 -13.71 8.53 -6.27
N ASP A 73 -14.07 7.45 -5.57
CA ASP A 73 -15.41 6.85 -5.56
C ASP A 73 -15.88 6.25 -6.90
N ASP A 74 -15.03 6.22 -7.92
CA ASP A 74 -15.31 5.50 -9.16
C ASP A 74 -15.53 4.01 -8.92
N HIS A 75 -16.65 3.50 -9.39
CA HIS A 75 -16.96 2.08 -9.34
C HIS A 75 -16.12 1.27 -10.35
N PHE A 76 -15.82 1.84 -11.51
CA PHE A 76 -14.95 1.26 -12.51
C PHE A 76 -13.51 1.70 -12.27
N LYS A 77 -12.58 0.74 -12.16
CA LYS A 77 -11.15 1.03 -12.03
C LYS A 77 -10.46 0.76 -13.36
N SER A 78 -9.72 1.74 -13.85
CA SER A 78 -8.86 1.61 -15.02
C SER A 78 -7.41 1.72 -14.59
N LEU A 79 -6.55 0.92 -15.21
CA LEU A 79 -5.13 0.90 -14.94
C LEU A 79 -4.33 1.30 -16.17
N VAL A 80 -3.22 1.99 -15.95
CA VAL A 80 -2.17 2.18 -16.94
C VAL A 80 -0.94 1.39 -16.50
N GLY A 81 -0.46 0.50 -17.39
CA GLY A 81 0.72 -0.32 -17.17
C GLY A 81 2.02 0.43 -17.46
N GLU A 82 3.16 -0.24 -17.26
CA GLU A 82 4.50 0.32 -17.44
C GLU A 82 4.80 0.79 -18.87
N HIS A 83 4.12 0.20 -19.87
CA HIS A 83 4.27 0.57 -21.28
C HIS A 83 3.19 1.57 -21.77
N GLY A 84 2.39 2.13 -20.85
CA GLY A 84 1.27 2.98 -21.23
C GLY A 84 0.05 2.20 -21.72
N ASP A 85 0.08 0.88 -21.61
CA ASP A 85 -1.04 0.01 -21.88
C ASP A 85 -2.20 0.30 -20.91
N LEU A 86 -3.42 0.25 -21.43
CA LEU A 86 -4.62 0.46 -20.64
C LEU A 86 -5.31 -0.88 -20.35
N ARG A 87 -5.82 -1.03 -19.13
CA ARG A 87 -6.57 -2.21 -18.69
C ARG A 87 -7.92 -1.78 -18.15
N TYR A 88 -8.97 -2.39 -18.70
CA TYR A 88 -10.35 -2.09 -18.38
C TYR A 88 -11.06 -3.28 -17.78
N GLY A 89 -11.95 -3.02 -16.82
CA GLY A 89 -12.77 -4.02 -16.18
C GLY A 89 -14.09 -3.45 -15.70
N HIS A 90 -15.06 -4.34 -15.52
CA HIS A 90 -16.39 -4.01 -15.06
C HIS A 90 -16.65 -4.61 -13.68
N PRO A 91 -17.37 -3.90 -12.78
CA PRO A 91 -17.76 -4.45 -11.48
C PRO A 91 -18.53 -5.75 -11.63
N GLY A 92 -18.21 -6.72 -10.78
CA GLY A 92 -18.88 -8.02 -10.76
C GLY A 92 -18.35 -9.03 -11.77
N GLN A 93 -17.40 -8.68 -12.61
CA GLN A 93 -16.76 -9.61 -13.56
C GLN A 93 -15.44 -10.15 -12.97
N GLY A 94 -15.50 -11.13 -12.12
CA GLY A 94 -14.31 -11.85 -11.67
C GLY A 94 -13.29 -11.04 -10.85
N ARG A 95 -12.09 -11.62 -10.67
CA ARG A 95 -10.96 -11.06 -9.94
C ARG A 95 -9.66 -11.25 -10.74
N GLY A 96 -8.64 -10.48 -10.42
CA GLY A 96 -7.35 -10.60 -11.09
C GLY A 96 -7.43 -10.27 -12.57
N ILE A 97 -6.90 -11.14 -13.42
CA ILE A 97 -6.92 -10.97 -14.88
C ILE A 97 -8.35 -10.96 -15.45
N ASP A 98 -9.28 -11.66 -14.81
CA ASP A 98 -10.67 -11.70 -15.25
C ASP A 98 -11.42 -10.39 -14.97
N TYR A 99 -10.87 -9.54 -14.10
CA TYR A 99 -11.41 -8.22 -13.83
C TYR A 99 -11.11 -7.23 -14.97
N PHE A 100 -10.00 -7.40 -15.69
CA PHE A 100 -9.59 -6.56 -16.80
C PHE A 100 -9.54 -7.39 -18.10
N PRO A 101 -10.70 -7.71 -18.68
CA PRO A 101 -10.77 -8.54 -19.88
C PRO A 101 -10.30 -7.82 -21.14
N GLU A 102 -10.20 -6.51 -21.11
CA GLU A 102 -9.74 -5.69 -22.23
C GLU A 102 -8.41 -5.02 -21.90
N VAL A 103 -7.45 -5.16 -22.81
CA VAL A 103 -6.14 -4.50 -22.75
C VAL A 103 -5.92 -3.76 -24.07
N VAL A 104 -5.52 -2.49 -23.95
CA VAL A 104 -5.19 -1.65 -25.10
C VAL A 104 -3.73 -1.25 -25.02
N GLU A 105 -2.95 -1.67 -25.98
CA GLU A 105 -1.52 -1.36 -26.09
C GLU A 105 -1.28 -0.36 -27.23
N PHE A 106 -0.33 0.53 -27.04
CA PHE A 106 0.10 1.51 -28.03
C PHE A 106 1.56 1.26 -28.37
N THR A 107 1.88 1.14 -29.65
CA THR A 107 3.24 0.83 -30.11
C THR A 107 3.51 1.44 -31.49
N LEU A 108 4.72 1.23 -32.01
CA LEU A 108 5.09 1.56 -33.37
C LEU A 108 5.35 0.26 -34.14
N GLU A 109 5.01 0.23 -35.43
CA GLU A 109 5.26 -0.91 -36.31
C GLU A 109 6.73 -1.35 -36.25
N GLY A 110 6.97 -2.66 -36.17
CA GLY A 110 8.32 -3.24 -36.09
C GLY A 110 9.02 -3.01 -34.73
N MET A 111 8.32 -2.56 -33.69
CA MET A 111 8.83 -2.60 -32.33
C MET A 111 8.59 -3.99 -31.74
N GLU A 112 9.61 -4.84 -31.70
CA GLU A 112 9.54 -6.18 -31.13
C GLU A 112 9.42 -6.16 -29.60
N ALA A 113 9.83 -5.09 -28.94
CA ALA A 113 9.63 -4.83 -27.53
C ALA A 113 9.44 -3.33 -27.30
N ASN A 114 8.40 -2.98 -26.55
CA ASN A 114 8.19 -1.61 -26.11
C ASN A 114 9.33 -1.21 -25.16
N ARG A 115 10.26 -0.40 -25.63
CA ARG A 115 11.32 0.18 -24.79
C ARG A 115 10.81 1.46 -24.18
N VAL A 116 10.23 1.35 -23.00
CA VAL A 116 9.88 2.52 -22.19
C VAL A 116 11.16 3.21 -21.78
N ARG A 117 11.30 4.47 -22.13
CA ARG A 117 12.39 5.29 -21.65
C ARG A 117 12.07 5.87 -20.29
N TRP A 118 10.87 6.40 -20.12
CA TRP A 118 10.36 6.87 -18.84
C TRP A 118 8.85 6.88 -18.81
N GLN A 119 8.31 6.78 -17.59
CA GLN A 119 6.91 7.01 -17.30
C GLN A 119 6.80 7.77 -15.98
N GLN A 120 6.03 8.84 -15.96
CA GLN A 120 5.87 9.69 -14.79
C GLN A 120 4.45 10.24 -14.67
N LEU A 121 4.10 10.70 -13.47
CA LEU A 121 2.93 11.52 -13.23
C LEU A 121 3.26 12.99 -13.53
N GLU A 122 2.25 13.78 -13.91
CA GLU A 122 2.39 15.23 -14.04
C GLU A 122 2.74 15.87 -12.70
N ALA A 123 2.14 15.39 -11.60
CA ALA A 123 2.52 15.69 -10.23
C ALA A 123 2.02 14.57 -9.29
N PRO A 124 2.55 14.44 -8.06
CA PRO A 124 2.14 13.38 -7.13
C PRO A 124 0.63 13.30 -6.88
N GLY A 125 -0.05 14.43 -6.80
CA GLY A 125 -1.51 14.52 -6.64
C GLY A 125 -2.31 14.55 -7.95
N VAL A 126 -1.63 14.51 -9.12
CA VAL A 126 -2.26 14.65 -10.44
C VAL A 126 -2.02 13.37 -11.25
N PRO A 127 -2.98 12.43 -11.30
CA PRO A 127 -2.82 11.16 -11.98
C PRO A 127 -3.01 11.28 -13.51
N ILE A 128 -2.31 12.21 -14.11
CA ILE A 128 -2.09 12.32 -15.54
C ILE A 128 -0.74 11.66 -15.81
N VAL A 129 -0.75 10.59 -16.62
CA VAL A 129 0.41 9.72 -16.82
C VAL A 129 1.02 10.03 -18.18
N HIS A 130 2.29 10.38 -18.17
CA HIS A 130 3.10 10.55 -19.37
C HIS A 130 4.01 9.35 -19.54
N THR A 131 3.90 8.68 -20.70
CA THR A 131 4.74 7.53 -21.05
C THR A 131 5.50 7.84 -22.34
N ARG A 132 6.80 7.60 -22.37
CA ARG A 132 7.61 7.78 -23.56
C ARG A 132 8.37 6.52 -23.90
N MET A 133 8.25 6.12 -25.16
CA MET A 133 8.96 5.01 -25.76
C MET A 133 9.85 5.51 -26.89
N ASP A 134 11.12 5.19 -26.84
CA ASP A 134 12.13 5.69 -27.79
C ASP A 134 12.50 4.66 -28.83
N ARG A 135 12.66 5.15 -30.07
CA ARG A 135 13.32 4.46 -31.18
C ARG A 135 14.43 5.36 -31.77
N PRO A 136 15.37 4.80 -32.53
CA PRO A 136 16.39 5.60 -33.22
C PRO A 136 15.80 6.70 -34.11
N GLU A 137 14.74 6.39 -34.83
CA GLU A 137 14.11 7.26 -35.81
C GLU A 137 12.99 8.16 -35.29
N ALA A 138 12.34 7.76 -34.21
CA ALA A 138 11.21 8.49 -33.65
C ALA A 138 11.01 8.16 -32.17
N PHE A 139 10.14 8.90 -31.49
CA PHE A 139 9.62 8.53 -30.17
C PHE A 139 8.10 8.66 -30.14
N LEU A 140 7.50 7.75 -29.36
CA LEU A 140 6.08 7.73 -29.06
C LEU A 140 5.87 8.29 -27.67
N GLU A 141 5.00 9.29 -27.55
CA GLU A 141 4.55 9.85 -26.29
C GLU A 141 3.06 9.59 -26.10
N LEU A 142 2.70 9.11 -24.91
CA LEU A 142 1.32 8.91 -24.50
C LEU A 142 1.03 9.84 -23.30
N THR A 143 -0.09 10.56 -23.35
CA THR A 143 -0.63 11.27 -22.21
C THR A 143 -1.98 10.65 -21.87
N THR A 144 -2.04 9.92 -20.73
CA THR A 144 -3.22 9.19 -20.27
C THR A 144 -3.84 9.93 -19.10
N PHE A 145 -5.15 10.20 -19.17
CA PHE A 145 -5.90 10.94 -18.14
C PHE A 145 -7.39 10.62 -18.18
N ALA A 146 -8.07 10.87 -17.07
CA ALA A 146 -9.53 10.75 -16.99
C ALA A 146 -10.20 12.12 -16.97
N THR A 147 -11.38 12.20 -17.56
CA THR A 147 -12.31 13.34 -17.45
C THR A 147 -13.66 12.87 -16.92
N ARG A 148 -14.38 13.74 -16.22
CA ARG A 148 -15.76 13.52 -15.78
C ARG A 148 -16.56 14.80 -16.00
N ARG A 149 -17.62 14.71 -16.81
CA ARG A 149 -18.51 15.81 -17.11
C ARG A 149 -19.95 15.42 -16.81
N ASP A 150 -20.75 16.41 -16.41
CA ASP A 150 -22.16 16.22 -16.19
C ASP A 150 -22.84 15.69 -17.46
N GLY A 151 -23.57 14.58 -17.33
CA GLY A 151 -24.27 13.90 -18.44
C GLY A 151 -23.35 13.18 -19.44
N GLU A 152 -22.03 13.17 -19.25
CA GLU A 152 -21.09 12.35 -20.02
C GLU A 152 -20.51 11.19 -19.17
N GLY A 153 -20.50 11.33 -17.84
CA GLY A 153 -19.85 10.38 -16.94
C GLY A 153 -18.32 10.44 -17.02
N ARG A 154 -17.65 9.36 -16.58
CA ARG A 154 -16.19 9.26 -16.65
C ARG A 154 -15.76 8.71 -18.01
N VAL A 155 -14.83 9.41 -18.64
CA VAL A 155 -14.14 9.00 -19.87
C VAL A 155 -12.66 9.00 -19.65
N ASP A 156 -12.01 7.90 -19.99
CA ASP A 156 -10.54 7.79 -20.00
C ASP A 156 -10.04 8.22 -21.37
N ASN A 157 -8.97 8.97 -21.40
CA ASN A 157 -8.46 9.64 -22.58
C ASN A 157 -6.98 9.32 -22.78
N VAL A 158 -6.56 9.13 -24.03
CA VAL A 158 -5.15 8.98 -24.43
C VAL A 158 -4.86 9.89 -25.60
N ILE A 159 -3.92 10.80 -25.40
CA ILE A 159 -3.28 11.52 -26.50
C ILE A 159 -2.02 10.74 -26.87
N LEU A 160 -1.96 10.27 -28.12
CA LEU A 160 -0.82 9.61 -28.70
C LEU A 160 -0.12 10.58 -29.65
N GLU A 161 1.16 10.83 -29.42
CA GLU A 161 2.01 11.63 -30.31
C GLU A 161 3.22 10.83 -30.76
N VAL A 162 3.47 10.83 -32.08
CA VAL A 162 4.71 10.29 -32.66
C VAL A 162 5.50 11.44 -33.21
N ARG A 163 6.73 11.60 -32.75
CA ARG A 163 7.64 12.66 -33.19
C ARG A 163 8.87 12.08 -33.85
N PRO A 164 9.07 12.30 -35.16
CA PRO A 164 10.30 11.94 -35.86
C PRO A 164 11.51 12.68 -35.27
N ARG A 165 12.65 12.00 -35.15
CA ARG A 165 13.90 12.61 -34.64
C ARG A 165 14.65 13.43 -35.70
N THR A 166 14.42 13.10 -36.95
CA THR A 166 15.08 13.81 -38.10
C THR A 166 14.05 14.14 -39.16
N LEU A 167 14.33 15.16 -39.96
CA LEU A 167 13.50 15.54 -41.11
C LEU A 167 13.41 14.44 -42.20
N HIS A 168 14.39 13.55 -42.22
CA HIS A 168 14.47 12.44 -43.17
C HIS A 168 14.12 11.09 -42.52
N SER A 169 13.38 11.09 -41.41
CA SER A 169 12.92 9.86 -40.76
C SER A 169 12.06 9.06 -41.71
N LEU A 170 12.29 7.75 -41.72
CA LEU A 170 11.39 6.81 -42.38
C LEU A 170 9.98 6.96 -41.87
N HIS A 171 9.00 6.64 -42.68
CA HIS A 171 7.61 6.59 -42.23
C HIS A 171 7.46 5.61 -41.10
N THR A 172 6.88 6.06 -40.00
CA THR A 172 6.62 5.26 -38.78
C THR A 172 5.13 5.17 -38.54
N VAL A 173 4.66 3.95 -38.41
CA VAL A 173 3.23 3.67 -38.25
C VAL A 173 2.94 3.41 -36.77
N PRO A 174 2.16 4.27 -36.10
CA PRO A 174 1.63 3.97 -34.77
C PRO A 174 0.53 2.92 -34.87
N ILE A 175 0.63 1.90 -34.00
CA ILE A 175 -0.31 0.79 -33.93
C ILE A 175 -0.94 0.77 -32.58
N VAL A 176 -2.27 0.55 -32.55
CA VAL A 176 -3.04 0.28 -31.35
C VAL A 176 -3.45 -1.19 -31.37
N ILE A 177 -3.05 -1.95 -30.36
CA ILE A 177 -3.40 -3.35 -30.23
C ILE A 177 -4.47 -3.46 -29.16
N VAL A 178 -5.66 -3.93 -29.53
CA VAL A 178 -6.75 -4.22 -28.60
C VAL A 178 -6.82 -5.73 -28.38
N ARG A 179 -6.60 -6.18 -27.16
CA ARG A 179 -6.79 -7.58 -26.77
C ARG A 179 -8.09 -7.69 -26.00
N SER A 180 -8.99 -8.58 -26.44
CA SER A 180 -10.28 -8.79 -25.81
C SER A 180 -10.69 -10.26 -25.92
N ARG A 181 -11.54 -10.72 -24.99
CA ARG A 181 -12.27 -11.99 -25.09
C ARG A 181 -13.50 -11.87 -25.97
N ASN A 182 -13.92 -10.64 -26.26
CA ASN A 182 -15.11 -10.34 -27.05
C ASN A 182 -14.75 -10.10 -28.53
N ASP A 183 -15.74 -10.27 -29.41
CA ASP A 183 -15.64 -9.81 -30.78
C ASP A 183 -15.69 -8.29 -30.84
N ILE A 184 -14.75 -7.69 -31.57
CA ILE A 184 -14.73 -6.25 -31.76
C ILE A 184 -15.39 -5.88 -33.10
N ALA A 185 -16.44 -5.08 -33.00
CA ALA A 185 -17.06 -4.46 -34.17
C ALA A 185 -16.48 -3.06 -34.37
N VAL A 186 -16.04 -2.77 -35.61
CA VAL A 186 -15.48 -1.47 -36.01
C VAL A 186 -16.44 -0.75 -36.94
N THR A 187 -16.79 0.47 -36.58
CA THR A 187 -17.54 1.40 -37.42
C THR A 187 -16.68 2.61 -37.74
N LYS A 188 -16.61 3.01 -39.02
CA LYS A 188 -15.86 4.21 -39.44
C LYS A 188 -16.85 5.29 -39.88
N THR A 189 -16.54 6.51 -39.44
CA THR A 189 -17.14 7.74 -39.97
C THR A 189 -16.07 8.56 -40.67
N PRO A 190 -16.39 9.65 -41.39
CA PRO A 190 -15.39 10.52 -41.98
C PRO A 190 -14.39 11.12 -40.96
N THR A 191 -14.80 11.27 -39.69
CA THR A 191 -14.03 11.97 -38.65
C THR A 191 -13.61 11.08 -37.48
N ALA A 192 -14.11 9.83 -37.41
CA ALA A 192 -13.85 8.96 -36.26
C ALA A 192 -13.92 7.46 -36.60
N THR A 193 -13.20 6.68 -35.81
CA THR A 193 -13.39 5.22 -35.73
C THR A 193 -14.01 4.88 -34.38
N ILE A 194 -15.02 4.01 -34.38
CA ILE A 194 -15.77 3.56 -33.20
C ILE A 194 -15.59 2.06 -33.08
N LEU A 195 -15.07 1.61 -31.93
CA LEU A 195 -14.99 0.20 -31.57
C LEU A 195 -16.05 -0.15 -30.55
N ARG A 196 -16.69 -1.32 -30.72
CA ARG A 196 -17.62 -1.93 -29.78
C ARG A 196 -17.17 -3.34 -29.43
N LEU A 197 -17.35 -3.75 -28.17
CA LEU A 197 -16.98 -5.10 -27.71
C LEU A 197 -17.99 -6.17 -28.14
N ASP A 198 -19.17 -5.76 -28.55
CA ASP A 198 -20.21 -6.61 -29.14
C ASP A 198 -20.99 -5.79 -30.15
N SER A 199 -21.32 -6.40 -31.29
CA SER A 199 -22.15 -5.76 -32.34
C SER A 199 -23.56 -5.41 -31.86
N LYS A 200 -24.04 -6.03 -30.79
CA LYS A 200 -25.36 -5.79 -30.19
C LYS A 200 -25.36 -4.69 -29.12
N THR A 201 -24.20 -4.30 -28.62
CA THR A 201 -24.07 -3.27 -27.57
C THR A 201 -24.02 -1.89 -28.21
N PRO A 202 -24.96 -0.98 -27.92
CA PRO A 202 -24.96 0.37 -28.49
C PRO A 202 -23.78 1.22 -28.00
N THR A 203 -23.26 0.92 -26.79
CA THR A 203 -22.19 1.65 -26.14
C THR A 203 -20.84 1.37 -26.81
N PRO A 204 -20.09 2.40 -27.22
CA PRO A 204 -18.75 2.22 -27.73
C PRO A 204 -17.80 1.80 -26.60
N PHE A 205 -16.84 0.94 -26.93
CA PHE A 205 -15.68 0.65 -26.08
C PHE A 205 -14.59 1.73 -26.22
N MET A 206 -14.39 2.20 -27.46
CA MET A 206 -13.41 3.21 -27.77
C MET A 206 -13.86 4.05 -28.96
N VAL A 207 -13.59 5.34 -28.95
CA VAL A 207 -13.65 6.20 -30.12
C VAL A 207 -12.29 6.86 -30.35
N ALA A 208 -11.91 7.03 -31.64
CA ALA A 208 -10.64 7.66 -32.03
C ALA A 208 -10.86 8.63 -33.18
N ASN A 209 -10.05 9.70 -33.25
CA ASN A 209 -10.11 10.71 -34.30
C ASN A 209 -9.29 10.33 -35.55
N ALA A 210 -8.94 9.06 -35.73
CA ALA A 210 -8.19 8.56 -36.87
C ALA A 210 -8.95 7.40 -37.54
N PRO A 211 -8.83 7.23 -38.88
CA PRO A 211 -9.33 6.07 -39.60
C PRO A 211 -8.43 4.87 -39.31
N LEU A 212 -8.79 4.06 -38.30
CA LEU A 212 -8.02 2.89 -37.92
C LEU A 212 -8.24 1.75 -38.93
N ALA A 213 -7.17 1.17 -39.46
CA ALA A 213 -7.22 -0.02 -40.28
C ALA A 213 -7.03 -1.27 -39.43
N LEU A 214 -8.00 -2.18 -39.45
CA LEU A 214 -8.02 -3.37 -38.62
C LEU A 214 -7.28 -4.54 -39.27
N HIS A 215 -6.38 -5.17 -38.52
CA HIS A 215 -5.78 -6.47 -38.82
C HIS A 215 -6.02 -7.40 -37.63
N LEU A 216 -6.50 -8.62 -37.90
CA LEU A 216 -6.71 -9.65 -36.86
C LEU A 216 -5.45 -10.50 -36.73
N ASP A 217 -4.93 -10.66 -35.50
CA ASP A 217 -3.80 -11.54 -35.21
C ASP A 217 -4.10 -12.35 -33.93
N GLY A 218 -3.88 -13.71 -33.97
CA GLY A 218 -3.89 -14.61 -32.84
C GLY A 218 -5.18 -15.38 -32.50
N PHE A 219 -5.01 -16.49 -31.74
CA PHE A 219 -6.06 -17.51 -31.53
C PHE A 219 -6.63 -17.62 -30.08
N VAL A 220 -5.98 -17.15 -29.04
CA VAL A 220 -6.40 -17.35 -27.66
C VAL A 220 -6.98 -16.07 -27.04
N TRP A 221 -6.33 -14.97 -27.24
CA TRP A 221 -6.86 -13.63 -27.09
C TRP A 221 -7.02 -13.06 -28.47
N ARG A 222 -8.19 -12.55 -28.79
CA ARG A 222 -8.39 -11.85 -30.06
C ARG A 222 -7.61 -10.54 -30.01
N SER A 223 -6.50 -10.50 -30.71
CA SER A 223 -5.66 -9.31 -30.84
C SER A 223 -5.99 -8.58 -32.13
N TYR A 224 -6.43 -7.34 -32.01
CA TYR A 224 -6.79 -6.48 -33.13
C TYR A 224 -5.73 -5.39 -33.23
N ALA A 225 -4.91 -5.44 -34.25
CA ALA A 225 -3.96 -4.37 -34.55
C ALA A 225 -4.61 -3.31 -35.46
N LEU A 226 -4.57 -2.07 -35.01
CA LEU A 226 -5.22 -0.94 -35.67
C LEU A 226 -4.13 0.07 -36.05
N ASN A 227 -3.88 0.25 -37.34
CA ASN A 227 -3.00 1.27 -37.83
C ASN A 227 -3.66 2.65 -37.64
N ALA A 228 -3.04 3.51 -36.87
CA ALA A 228 -3.56 4.83 -36.52
C ALA A 228 -3.19 5.93 -37.54
N GLY A 229 -2.29 5.65 -38.48
CA GLY A 229 -1.83 6.61 -39.46
C GLY A 229 -0.35 6.46 -39.79
N VAL A 230 0.25 7.47 -40.40
CA VAL A 230 1.67 7.48 -40.77
C VAL A 230 2.32 8.76 -40.24
N ALA A 231 3.34 8.61 -39.41
CA ALA A 231 4.22 9.72 -39.02
C ALA A 231 5.45 9.73 -39.90
N GLY A 232 5.80 10.85 -40.50
CA GLY A 232 6.96 10.97 -41.37
C GLY A 232 7.25 12.39 -41.83
N GLU A 233 8.29 12.56 -42.66
CA GLU A 233 8.70 13.86 -43.22
C GLU A 233 8.94 14.95 -42.14
N GLY A 234 9.43 14.58 -40.97
CA GLY A 234 9.70 15.52 -39.87
C GLY A 234 8.44 16.10 -39.20
N LYS A 235 7.26 15.69 -39.60
CA LYS A 235 6.00 16.17 -39.01
C LYS A 235 5.55 15.24 -37.90
N PRO A 236 5.17 15.78 -36.71
CA PRO A 236 4.55 14.98 -35.67
C PRO A 236 3.18 14.44 -36.13
N PHE A 237 2.91 13.20 -35.74
CA PHE A 237 1.57 12.61 -35.90
C PHE A 237 0.87 12.61 -34.53
N ARG A 238 -0.40 12.97 -34.49
CA ARG A 238 -1.20 12.99 -33.27
C ARG A 238 -2.52 12.28 -33.48
N CYS A 239 -2.85 11.41 -32.52
CA CYS A 239 -4.13 10.72 -32.47
C CYS A 239 -4.71 10.81 -31.06
N PHE A 240 -6.02 10.87 -30.96
CA PHE A 240 -6.73 10.98 -29.69
C PHE A 240 -7.74 9.84 -29.55
N PHE A 241 -7.71 9.16 -28.39
CA PHE A 241 -8.56 8.03 -28.04
C PHE A 241 -9.36 8.37 -26.80
N ARG A 242 -10.64 7.98 -26.80
CA ARG A 242 -11.56 8.14 -25.68
C ARG A 242 -12.23 6.80 -25.36
N PHE A 243 -12.23 6.45 -24.08
CA PHE A 243 -12.74 5.18 -23.55
C PHE A 243 -13.81 5.46 -22.50
N PRO A 244 -15.10 5.35 -22.82
CA PRO A 244 -16.18 5.57 -21.87
C PRO A 244 -16.21 4.44 -20.84
N GLN A 245 -16.50 4.80 -19.59
CA GLN A 245 -16.57 3.84 -18.48
C GLN A 245 -18.01 3.49 -18.06
N GLU A 246 -18.95 4.25 -18.51
CA GLU A 246 -20.40 4.05 -18.30
C GLU A 246 -21.11 4.23 -19.64
N GLY A 247 -22.31 3.75 -19.81
CA GLY A 247 -23.02 3.70 -21.08
C GLY A 247 -23.21 5.06 -21.79
N GLN A 248 -22.14 5.66 -22.24
CA GLN A 248 -22.12 6.95 -22.91
C GLN A 248 -22.56 6.87 -24.37
N ASP A 249 -23.14 7.96 -24.85
CA ASP A 249 -23.52 8.13 -26.23
C ASP A 249 -22.29 8.33 -27.13
N ALA A 250 -22.22 7.58 -28.22
CA ALA A 250 -21.14 7.68 -29.20
C ALA A 250 -21.01 9.07 -29.82
N GLU A 251 -22.11 9.79 -30.06
CA GLU A 251 -22.08 11.13 -30.67
C GLU A 251 -21.41 12.14 -29.73
N LYS A 252 -21.72 12.10 -28.43
CA LYS A 252 -21.06 12.96 -27.42
C LYS A 252 -19.57 12.68 -27.33
N LEU A 253 -19.18 11.41 -27.37
CA LEU A 253 -17.76 11.03 -27.33
C LEU A 253 -17.01 11.50 -28.57
N ILE A 254 -17.63 11.38 -29.75
CA ILE A 254 -17.05 11.89 -31.02
C ILE A 254 -16.95 13.42 -30.98
N GLY A 255 -17.93 14.12 -30.45
CA GLY A 255 -17.88 15.58 -30.30
C GLY A 255 -16.65 16.06 -29.49
N GLY A 256 -16.21 15.29 -28.52
CA GLY A 256 -15.01 15.59 -27.72
C GLY A 256 -13.68 15.31 -28.42
N LEU A 257 -13.67 14.61 -29.55
CA LEU A 257 -12.42 14.26 -30.27
C LEU A 257 -11.71 15.50 -30.88
N GLY A 258 -12.44 16.58 -31.07
CA GLY A 258 -11.89 17.83 -31.66
C GLY A 258 -11.06 18.67 -30.70
N ASP A 259 -11.11 18.42 -29.39
CA ASP A 259 -10.46 19.27 -28.37
C ASP A 259 -9.70 18.45 -27.28
N PRO A 260 -8.68 17.67 -27.63
CA PRO A 260 -7.90 16.90 -26.67
C PRO A 260 -7.16 17.76 -25.64
N ASP A 261 -6.70 18.95 -26.02
CA ASP A 261 -5.95 19.85 -25.13
C ASP A 261 -6.86 20.56 -24.13
N GLY A 262 -8.09 20.90 -24.54
CA GLY A 262 -9.12 21.42 -23.62
C GLY A 262 -9.50 20.38 -22.57
N LEU A 263 -9.71 19.12 -22.98
CA LEU A 263 -10.00 18.02 -22.05
C LEU A 263 -8.83 17.74 -21.08
N LEU A 264 -7.60 17.79 -21.56
CA LEU A 264 -6.42 17.66 -20.71
C LEU A 264 -6.30 18.81 -19.71
N THR A 265 -6.62 20.03 -20.16
CA THR A 265 -6.63 21.22 -19.28
C THR A 265 -7.70 21.10 -18.20
N GLU A 266 -8.88 20.60 -18.54
CA GLU A 266 -9.97 20.31 -17.60
C GLU A 266 -9.54 19.28 -16.54
N ALA A 267 -8.93 18.17 -16.95
CA ALA A 267 -8.38 17.17 -16.03
C ALA A 267 -7.33 17.77 -15.08
N ARG A 268 -6.43 18.60 -15.59
CA ARG A 268 -5.44 19.34 -14.78
C ARG A 268 -6.10 20.26 -13.75
N GLN A 269 -7.11 20.98 -14.15
CA GLN A 269 -7.84 21.90 -13.25
C GLN A 269 -8.56 21.13 -12.13
N HIS A 270 -9.20 20.02 -12.47
CA HIS A 270 -9.84 19.16 -11.48
C HIS A 270 -8.84 18.71 -10.41
N TRP A 271 -7.73 18.10 -10.81
CA TRP A 271 -6.74 17.57 -9.88
C TRP A 271 -5.93 18.65 -9.14
N LYS A 272 -5.74 19.82 -9.71
CA LYS A 272 -5.18 20.99 -8.98
C LYS A 272 -6.11 21.48 -7.88
N GLY A 273 -7.41 21.32 -8.07
CA GLY A 273 -8.42 21.63 -7.05
C GLY A 273 -8.54 20.56 -5.95
N TRP A 274 -8.12 19.34 -6.22
CA TRP A 274 -8.16 18.26 -5.25
C TRP A 274 -7.20 18.50 -4.08
N LYS A 275 -7.63 18.11 -2.87
CA LYS A 275 -6.84 18.26 -1.64
C LYS A 275 -6.56 16.90 -1.01
N PRO A 276 -5.32 16.64 -0.56
CA PRO A 276 -4.97 15.39 0.11
C PRO A 276 -5.52 15.27 1.54
N PHE A 277 -6.05 16.36 2.10
CA PHE A 277 -6.57 16.43 3.46
C PHE A 277 -7.99 16.98 3.48
N GLU A 278 -8.77 16.53 4.45
CA GLU A 278 -10.10 17.09 4.75
C GLU A 278 -10.12 17.83 6.09
N GLY A 279 -11.15 18.65 6.27
CA GLY A 279 -11.36 19.45 7.48
C GLY A 279 -10.21 20.40 7.76
N ASN A 280 -9.77 20.41 9.01
CA ASN A 280 -8.69 21.29 9.50
C ASN A 280 -7.33 20.55 9.57
N VAL A 281 -7.23 19.36 9.02
CA VAL A 281 -5.98 18.59 8.98
C VAL A 281 -5.09 19.11 7.85
N SER A 282 -3.82 19.29 8.13
CA SER A 282 -2.81 19.54 7.10
C SER A 282 -1.43 19.15 7.62
N TRP A 283 -0.58 18.68 6.72
CA TRP A 283 0.81 18.34 7.03
C TRP A 283 1.71 18.99 5.98
N GLN A 284 2.89 19.39 6.44
CA GLN A 284 4.00 19.78 5.56
C GLN A 284 5.20 18.93 5.93
N LEU A 285 5.82 18.32 4.94
CA LEU A 285 7.00 17.48 5.08
C LEU A 285 8.03 17.87 4.02
N PRO A 286 9.33 17.54 4.21
CA PRO A 286 10.35 17.75 3.18
C PRO A 286 9.94 17.14 1.85
N SER A 287 10.42 17.73 0.74
CA SER A 287 9.90 17.52 -0.63
C SER A 287 9.55 16.08 -0.98
N ARG A 288 10.47 15.12 -0.85
CA ARG A 288 10.19 13.71 -1.18
C ARG A 288 9.15 13.06 -0.25
N TYR A 289 9.20 13.32 1.04
CA TYR A 289 8.17 12.80 1.96
C TYR A 289 6.81 13.43 1.67
N GLY A 290 6.79 14.74 1.35
CA GLY A 290 5.57 15.44 0.96
C GLY A 290 4.96 14.88 -0.33
N GLU A 291 5.79 14.55 -1.33
CA GLU A 291 5.36 13.92 -2.57
C GLU A 291 4.71 12.56 -2.33
N PHE A 292 5.36 11.68 -1.54
CA PHE A 292 4.78 10.39 -1.16
C PHE A 292 3.48 10.54 -0.38
N LEU A 293 3.41 11.47 0.57
CA LEU A 293 2.21 11.73 1.36
C LEU A 293 1.01 12.09 0.47
N VAL A 294 1.20 13.03 -0.46
CA VAL A 294 0.17 13.47 -1.40
C VAL A 294 -0.26 12.34 -2.32
N ALA A 295 0.70 11.59 -2.87
CA ALA A 295 0.40 10.47 -3.76
C ALA A 295 -0.30 9.31 -3.03
N CYS A 296 0.11 8.99 -1.80
CA CYS A 296 -0.55 7.95 -0.98
C CYS A 296 -1.98 8.36 -0.61
N ALA A 297 -2.22 9.63 -0.26
CA ALA A 297 -3.57 10.13 -0.04
C ALA A 297 -4.43 9.97 -1.31
N ARG A 298 -3.89 10.30 -2.49
CA ARG A 298 -4.56 10.07 -3.77
C ARG A 298 -4.86 8.58 -4.01
N ASN A 299 -3.88 7.69 -3.82
CA ASN A 299 -4.05 6.25 -4.02
C ASN A 299 -5.17 5.69 -3.14
N ILE A 300 -5.21 6.08 -1.86
CA ILE A 300 -6.26 5.69 -0.90
C ILE A 300 -7.64 6.19 -1.37
N GLN A 301 -7.73 7.42 -1.86
CA GLN A 301 -8.99 7.98 -2.37
C GLN A 301 -9.43 7.31 -3.68
N GLN A 302 -8.51 7.05 -4.60
CA GLN A 302 -8.80 6.34 -5.85
C GLN A 302 -9.18 4.88 -5.62
N ALA A 303 -8.83 4.30 -4.47
CA ALA A 303 -9.25 2.95 -4.07
C ALA A 303 -10.68 2.90 -3.52
N ARG A 304 -11.24 4.02 -3.09
CA ARG A 304 -12.61 4.06 -2.58
C ARG A 304 -13.62 3.71 -3.66
N GLU A 305 -14.72 3.14 -3.20
CA GLU A 305 -15.97 3.01 -3.96
C GLU A 305 -17.13 3.45 -3.09
N GLU A 306 -18.07 4.14 -3.66
CA GLU A 306 -19.39 4.32 -3.06
C GLU A 306 -20.31 3.18 -3.53
N LYS A 307 -20.86 2.45 -2.57
CA LYS A 307 -21.74 1.32 -2.83
C LYS A 307 -22.96 1.43 -1.93
N GLU A 308 -24.15 1.55 -2.54
CA GLU A 308 -25.40 1.72 -1.81
C GLU A 308 -25.37 2.86 -0.77
N GLY A 309 -24.73 3.99 -1.14
CA GLY A 309 -24.59 5.15 -0.28
C GLY A 309 -23.55 5.04 0.84
N LYS A 310 -22.72 3.97 0.83
CA LYS A 310 -21.65 3.76 1.81
C LYS A 310 -20.28 3.70 1.13
N VAL A 311 -19.31 4.35 1.74
CA VAL A 311 -17.93 4.28 1.31
C VAL A 311 -17.32 2.93 1.68
N THR A 312 -16.70 2.29 0.70
CA THR A 312 -15.89 1.08 0.90
C THR A 312 -14.49 1.33 0.37
N PHE A 313 -13.49 1.14 1.22
CA PHE A 313 -12.10 1.17 0.79
C PHE A 313 -11.71 -0.16 0.16
N GLN A 314 -11.03 -0.11 -0.97
CA GLN A 314 -10.46 -1.28 -1.63
C GLN A 314 -8.98 -1.41 -1.26
N VAL A 315 -8.53 -2.65 -1.08
CA VAL A 315 -7.10 -2.93 -0.89
C VAL A 315 -6.33 -2.72 -2.18
N GLY A 316 -6.93 -3.12 -3.30
CA GLY A 316 -6.36 -2.93 -4.62
C GLY A 316 -7.40 -3.04 -5.73
N PRO A 317 -7.01 -2.71 -6.96
CA PRO A 317 -7.95 -2.64 -8.09
C PRO A 317 -8.24 -3.99 -8.73
N THR A 318 -7.51 -5.07 -8.40
CA THR A 318 -7.59 -6.38 -9.09
C THR A 318 -7.87 -7.53 -8.13
N VAL A 319 -6.83 -8.11 -7.52
CA VAL A 319 -6.91 -9.34 -6.71
C VAL A 319 -7.71 -9.14 -5.43
N TYR A 320 -7.48 -8.02 -4.76
CA TYR A 320 -8.09 -7.69 -3.47
C TYR A 320 -9.15 -6.60 -3.59
N ARG A 321 -9.96 -6.71 -4.61
CA ARG A 321 -11.10 -5.82 -4.75
C ARG A 321 -12.13 -6.14 -3.66
N GLY A 322 -12.32 -5.22 -2.76
CA GLY A 322 -13.12 -5.35 -1.55
C GLY A 322 -12.37 -4.96 -0.29
N LEU A 323 -13.07 -4.92 0.82
CA LEU A 323 -12.51 -4.67 2.12
C LEU A 323 -11.94 -5.96 2.70
N TRP A 324 -10.67 -5.98 3.01
CA TRP A 324 -10.00 -6.98 3.83
C TRP A 324 -9.82 -6.40 5.23
N ILE A 325 -10.11 -7.17 6.27
CA ILE A 325 -10.16 -6.65 7.64
C ILE A 325 -8.77 -6.15 8.10
N VAL A 326 -7.71 -6.91 7.82
CA VAL A 326 -6.37 -6.51 8.23
C VAL A 326 -5.90 -5.23 7.53
N ASP A 327 -6.07 -5.19 6.21
CA ASP A 327 -5.70 -4.01 5.39
C ASP A 327 -6.58 -2.82 5.76
N GLY A 328 -7.88 -3.08 5.98
CA GLY A 328 -8.87 -2.10 6.36
C GLY A 328 -8.50 -1.35 7.63
N ASN A 329 -7.99 -2.04 8.66
CA ASN A 329 -7.51 -1.40 9.90
C ASN A 329 -6.54 -0.25 9.61
N PHE A 330 -5.53 -0.48 8.78
CA PHE A 330 -4.48 0.51 8.49
C PHE A 330 -4.96 1.58 7.51
N ILE A 331 -5.77 1.21 6.52
CA ILE A 331 -6.37 2.17 5.58
C ILE A 331 -7.31 3.13 6.31
N LEU A 332 -8.13 2.64 7.24
CA LEU A 332 -9.04 3.46 8.05
C LEU A 332 -8.26 4.39 9.01
N GLU A 333 -7.15 3.92 9.59
CA GLU A 333 -6.29 4.79 10.41
C GLU A 333 -5.64 5.88 9.57
N ALA A 334 -5.09 5.55 8.38
CA ALA A 334 -4.55 6.53 7.45
C ALA A 334 -5.61 7.56 7.01
N ALA A 335 -6.83 7.11 6.73
CA ALA A 335 -7.95 7.98 6.39
C ALA A 335 -8.24 8.99 7.53
N ARG A 336 -8.24 8.54 8.80
CA ARG A 336 -8.37 9.45 9.96
C ARG A 336 -7.23 10.45 10.03
N TYR A 337 -5.99 10.01 9.78
CA TYR A 337 -4.82 10.90 9.80
C TYR A 337 -4.88 11.97 8.70
N LEU A 338 -5.51 11.67 7.58
CA LEU A 338 -5.73 12.60 6.48
C LEU A 338 -6.99 13.47 6.66
N GLY A 339 -7.77 13.25 7.73
CA GLY A 339 -8.98 14.04 8.03
C GLY A 339 -10.28 13.48 7.44
N TYR A 340 -10.26 12.34 6.74
CA TYR A 340 -11.44 11.70 6.16
C TYR A 340 -12.29 10.99 7.21
N ASP A 341 -12.71 11.73 8.23
CA ASP A 341 -13.37 11.21 9.43
C ASP A 341 -14.67 10.46 9.11
N LYS A 342 -15.49 11.00 8.19
CA LYS A 342 -16.75 10.39 7.77
C LYS A 342 -16.50 9.07 7.03
N ALA A 343 -15.63 9.07 6.04
CA ALA A 343 -15.32 7.88 5.25
C ALA A 343 -14.69 6.75 6.11
N ALA A 344 -13.84 7.11 7.07
CA ALA A 344 -13.27 6.15 8.02
C ALA A 344 -14.36 5.54 8.94
N GLN A 345 -15.35 6.32 9.36
CA GLN A 345 -16.48 5.81 10.15
C GLN A 345 -17.36 4.86 9.31
N GLU A 346 -17.71 5.23 8.09
CA GLU A 346 -18.51 4.38 7.17
C GLU A 346 -17.77 3.07 6.83
N GLY A 347 -16.44 3.14 6.65
CA GLY A 347 -15.60 1.96 6.45
C GLY A 347 -15.59 1.03 7.66
N LEU A 348 -15.51 1.56 8.87
CA LEU A 348 -15.61 0.80 10.12
C LEU A 348 -16.98 0.11 10.25
N GLU A 349 -18.07 0.81 9.93
CA GLU A 349 -19.42 0.24 9.95
C GLU A 349 -19.56 -0.89 8.92
N THR A 350 -18.99 -0.71 7.73
CA THR A 350 -18.95 -1.75 6.68
C THR A 350 -18.17 -2.99 7.15
N GLU A 351 -17.10 -2.82 7.89
CA GLU A 351 -16.31 -3.90 8.49
C GLU A 351 -17.15 -4.70 9.49
N TRP A 352 -17.80 -4.03 10.43
CA TRP A 352 -18.61 -4.68 11.48
C TRP A 352 -19.94 -5.24 10.96
N ALA A 353 -20.50 -4.72 9.88
CA ALA A 353 -21.66 -5.30 9.20
C ALA A 353 -21.40 -6.73 8.67
N ARG A 354 -20.15 -7.16 8.59
CA ARG A 354 -19.75 -8.53 8.20
C ARG A 354 -19.75 -9.53 9.33
N GLN A 355 -20.17 -9.13 10.55
CA GLN A 355 -20.28 -10.06 11.66
C GLN A 355 -21.37 -11.10 11.41
N LEU A 356 -20.98 -12.37 11.46
CA LEU A 356 -21.88 -13.50 11.32
C LEU A 356 -22.69 -13.73 12.62
N PRO A 357 -23.80 -14.51 12.57
CA PRO A 357 -24.62 -14.81 13.75
C PRO A 357 -23.84 -15.47 14.90
N ASP A 358 -22.81 -16.26 14.59
CA ASP A 358 -21.94 -16.91 15.58
C ASP A 358 -20.93 -15.95 16.24
N GLY A 359 -20.84 -14.73 15.74
CA GLY A 359 -19.97 -13.68 16.26
C GLY A 359 -18.66 -13.50 15.50
N GLN A 360 -18.34 -14.38 14.55
CA GLN A 360 -17.17 -14.26 13.70
C GLN A 360 -17.29 -13.04 12.76
N ILE A 361 -16.21 -12.32 12.55
CA ILE A 361 -16.09 -11.31 11.50
C ILE A 361 -15.28 -11.91 10.37
N VAL A 362 -15.80 -11.84 9.13
CA VAL A 362 -15.21 -12.48 7.96
C VAL A 362 -15.00 -11.46 6.83
N ALA A 363 -13.81 -11.44 6.29
CA ALA A 363 -13.48 -10.70 5.08
C ALA A 363 -13.23 -11.65 3.88
N GLY A 364 -12.63 -11.13 2.82
CA GLY A 364 -12.42 -11.86 1.57
C GLY A 364 -11.65 -13.19 1.68
N GLY A 365 -10.94 -13.43 2.78
CA GLY A 365 -10.10 -14.63 2.98
C GLY A 365 -10.82 -15.91 3.37
N GLY A 366 -12.08 -15.85 3.80
CA GLY A 366 -12.85 -17.03 4.22
C GLY A 366 -12.95 -17.18 5.76
N ARG A 367 -13.60 -18.28 6.19
CA ARG A 367 -13.96 -18.47 7.61
C ARG A 367 -12.78 -18.91 8.50
N GLU A 368 -11.70 -19.39 7.98
CA GLU A 368 -10.55 -19.88 8.73
C GLU A 368 -9.58 -18.77 9.17
N HIS A 369 -9.87 -17.51 8.84
CA HIS A 369 -9.08 -16.34 9.23
C HIS A 369 -9.55 -15.81 10.60
N TRP A 370 -9.20 -16.53 11.69
CA TRP A 370 -9.63 -16.17 13.05
C TRP A 370 -9.14 -14.80 13.49
N LYS A 371 -7.97 -14.37 13.00
CA LYS A 371 -7.37 -13.06 13.25
C LYS A 371 -8.29 -11.90 12.87
N ASP A 372 -9.11 -12.05 11.81
CA ASP A 372 -9.98 -10.98 11.32
C ASP A 372 -10.93 -10.48 12.43
N THR A 373 -11.47 -11.40 13.26
CA THR A 373 -12.29 -11.02 14.41
C THR A 373 -11.50 -10.25 15.47
N GLY A 374 -10.23 -10.63 15.70
CA GLY A 374 -9.33 -9.90 16.61
C GLY A 374 -8.97 -8.51 16.09
N ILE A 375 -8.66 -8.42 14.79
CA ILE A 375 -8.31 -7.16 14.14
C ILE A 375 -9.49 -6.19 14.14
N ALA A 376 -10.71 -6.65 13.82
CA ALA A 376 -11.90 -5.81 13.85
C ALA A 376 -12.16 -5.22 15.25
N MET A 377 -11.94 -5.99 16.32
CA MET A 377 -12.01 -5.49 17.70
C MET A 377 -10.94 -4.42 17.96
N PHE A 378 -9.70 -4.62 17.46
CA PHE A 378 -8.63 -3.64 17.57
C PHE A 378 -8.97 -2.36 16.81
N THR A 379 -9.44 -2.50 15.56
CA THR A 379 -9.85 -1.38 14.70
C THR A 379 -10.94 -0.54 15.34
N LEU A 380 -11.96 -1.18 15.91
CA LEU A 380 -13.07 -0.48 16.58
C LEU A 380 -12.57 0.45 17.71
N VAL A 381 -11.68 -0.08 18.55
CA VAL A 381 -11.09 0.71 19.65
C VAL A 381 -10.21 1.82 19.10
N ARG A 382 -9.36 1.50 18.11
CA ARG A 382 -8.44 2.47 17.52
C ARG A 382 -9.17 3.63 16.87
N GLN A 383 -10.23 3.37 16.12
CA GLN A 383 -11.07 4.40 15.51
C GLN A 383 -11.74 5.31 16.55
N ALA A 384 -12.25 4.74 17.65
CA ALA A 384 -12.81 5.52 18.76
C ALA A 384 -11.74 6.38 19.47
N GLU A 385 -10.51 5.86 19.63
CA GLU A 385 -9.39 6.62 20.19
C GLU A 385 -8.98 7.82 19.30
N LEU A 386 -8.94 7.64 17.98
CA LEU A 386 -8.54 8.68 17.04
C LEU A 386 -9.62 9.76 16.88
N SER A 387 -10.89 9.37 16.84
CA SER A 387 -12.02 10.32 16.76
C SER A 387 -12.31 11.01 18.09
N GLN A 388 -11.89 10.46 19.23
CA GLN A 388 -12.31 10.81 20.59
C GLN A 388 -13.83 10.60 20.81
N ASP A 389 -14.49 9.86 19.92
CA ASP A 389 -15.90 9.50 20.02
C ASP A 389 -16.04 8.01 20.33
N TRP A 390 -16.64 7.69 21.47
CA TRP A 390 -16.83 6.34 21.98
C TRP A 390 -18.28 5.85 21.81
N THR A 391 -19.12 6.61 21.13
CA THR A 391 -20.55 6.29 20.95
C THR A 391 -20.69 4.97 20.21
N TYR A 392 -20.10 4.83 19.06
CA TYR A 392 -20.17 3.62 18.25
C TYR A 392 -19.56 2.39 18.95
N PHE A 393 -18.46 2.55 19.69
CA PHE A 393 -17.91 1.47 20.51
C PHE A 393 -18.91 0.97 21.56
N ARG A 394 -19.64 1.88 22.24
CA ARG A 394 -20.67 1.51 23.21
C ARG A 394 -21.84 0.78 22.56
N GLU A 395 -22.29 1.25 21.41
CA GLU A 395 -23.37 0.61 20.63
C GLU A 395 -22.98 -0.81 20.19
N MET A 396 -21.70 -1.00 19.82
CA MET A 396 -21.17 -2.29 19.40
C MET A 396 -20.82 -3.25 20.53
N GLN A 397 -21.03 -2.89 21.80
CA GLN A 397 -20.73 -3.76 22.93
C GLN A 397 -21.35 -5.18 22.80
N PRO A 398 -22.62 -5.37 22.42
CA PRO A 398 -23.18 -6.71 22.22
C PRO A 398 -22.48 -7.51 21.14
N ASN A 399 -22.05 -6.84 20.08
CA ASN A 399 -21.33 -7.42 18.96
C ASN A 399 -19.93 -7.86 19.37
N VAL A 400 -19.21 -7.03 20.13
CA VAL A 400 -17.90 -7.36 20.71
C VAL A 400 -18.00 -8.58 21.61
N LEU A 401 -19.00 -8.65 22.48
CA LEU A 401 -19.20 -9.80 23.37
C LEU A 401 -19.52 -11.10 22.59
N ARG A 402 -20.27 -11.01 21.47
CA ARG A 402 -20.49 -12.16 20.59
C ARG A 402 -19.18 -12.59 19.91
N ALA A 403 -18.36 -11.65 19.46
CA ALA A 403 -17.04 -11.94 18.88
C ALA A 403 -16.12 -12.65 19.89
N VAL A 404 -16.08 -12.19 21.13
CA VAL A 404 -15.34 -12.86 22.21
C VAL A 404 -15.86 -14.27 22.47
N LYS A 405 -17.19 -14.46 22.50
CA LYS A 405 -17.80 -15.80 22.68
C LYS A 405 -17.37 -16.75 21.54
N PHE A 406 -17.36 -16.28 20.29
CA PHE A 406 -16.87 -17.05 19.16
C PHE A 406 -15.41 -17.48 19.36
N LEU A 407 -14.51 -16.54 19.71
CA LEU A 407 -13.09 -16.84 19.95
C LEU A 407 -12.86 -17.82 21.10
N LYS A 408 -13.66 -17.72 22.19
CA LYS A 408 -13.67 -18.73 23.28
C LYS A 408 -14.08 -20.11 22.76
N GLY A 409 -15.06 -20.16 21.85
CA GLY A 409 -15.50 -21.39 21.18
C GLY A 409 -14.39 -22.04 20.37
N LEU A 410 -13.57 -21.26 19.65
CA LEU A 410 -12.42 -21.77 18.91
C LEU A 410 -11.36 -22.40 19.83
N ARG A 411 -11.13 -21.83 21.02
CA ARG A 411 -10.23 -22.41 22.02
C ARG A 411 -10.79 -23.73 22.58
N GLY A 412 -12.10 -23.79 22.79
CA GLY A 412 -12.80 -25.01 23.18
C GLY A 412 -12.69 -26.12 22.13
N LYS A 413 -12.91 -25.76 20.87
CA LYS A 413 -12.76 -26.66 19.71
C LYS A 413 -11.33 -27.22 19.64
N ALA A 414 -10.30 -26.36 19.75
CA ALA A 414 -8.90 -26.80 19.76
C ALA A 414 -8.66 -27.92 20.81
N ARG A 415 -9.17 -27.72 22.04
CA ARG A 415 -9.01 -28.70 23.13
C ARG A 415 -9.67 -30.03 22.82
N SER A 416 -10.81 -30.06 22.16
CA SER A 416 -11.52 -31.30 21.80
C SER A 416 -10.87 -32.05 20.64
N GLU A 417 -10.17 -31.37 19.76
CA GLU A 417 -9.52 -31.96 18.57
C GLU A 417 -8.13 -32.55 18.84
N GLY A 418 -7.50 -32.24 19.99
CA GLY A 418 -6.20 -32.79 20.36
C GLY A 418 -5.03 -32.41 19.47
N ASN A 419 -5.13 -31.29 18.71
CA ASN A 419 -4.06 -30.81 17.83
C ASN A 419 -2.97 -30.04 18.61
N ALA A 420 -1.90 -29.59 17.92
CA ALA A 420 -0.78 -28.87 18.53
C ALA A 420 -1.21 -27.63 19.29
N ASN A 421 -2.12 -26.86 18.75
CA ASN A 421 -2.65 -25.67 19.41
C ASN A 421 -3.40 -26.04 20.71
N SER A 422 -4.02 -27.22 20.77
CA SER A 422 -4.77 -27.68 21.94
C SER A 422 -3.89 -27.94 23.15
N ARG A 423 -2.70 -28.56 22.95
CA ARG A 423 -1.77 -28.86 24.06
C ARG A 423 -1.28 -27.59 24.77
N TYR A 424 -1.24 -26.47 24.04
CA TYR A 424 -0.89 -25.16 24.60
C TYR A 424 -2.10 -24.38 25.10
N GLY A 425 -3.32 -24.82 24.82
CA GLY A 425 -4.54 -24.09 25.14
C GLY A 425 -4.72 -22.82 24.31
N LEU A 426 -4.26 -22.83 23.07
CA LEU A 426 -4.45 -21.78 22.08
C LEU A 426 -5.76 -21.96 21.29
N LEU A 427 -6.02 -21.12 20.32
CA LEU A 427 -7.15 -21.21 19.39
C LEU A 427 -6.97 -22.43 18.47
N ALA A 428 -8.05 -22.91 17.87
CA ALA A 428 -7.94 -23.93 16.81
C ALA A 428 -7.03 -23.43 15.68
N PRO A 429 -6.32 -24.32 14.97
CA PRO A 429 -5.54 -23.97 13.81
C PRO A 429 -6.37 -23.18 12.81
N GLY A 430 -5.82 -22.08 12.32
CA GLY A 430 -6.43 -21.22 11.33
C GLY A 430 -5.62 -21.15 10.05
N PHE A 431 -6.10 -20.34 9.11
CA PHE A 431 -5.35 -20.10 7.89
C PHE A 431 -4.07 -19.32 8.20
N GLY A 432 -2.93 -19.88 7.87
CA GLY A 432 -1.61 -19.26 8.01
C GLY A 432 -1.40 -18.23 6.91
N ASP A 433 -1.68 -16.96 7.22
CA ASP A 433 -1.52 -15.87 6.29
C ASP A 433 -0.08 -15.37 6.21
N GLY A 434 0.24 -14.59 5.13
CA GLY A 434 1.58 -14.04 4.94
C GLY A 434 2.62 -15.08 4.53
N GLY A 435 2.24 -15.99 3.61
CA GLY A 435 3.14 -16.98 3.00
C GLY A 435 3.07 -18.38 3.56
N LEU A 436 2.50 -18.62 4.75
CA LEU A 436 2.39 -20.00 5.29
C LEU A 436 1.41 -20.85 4.48
N GLY A 437 0.23 -20.31 4.16
CA GLY A 437 -0.82 -21.01 3.42
C GLY A 437 -1.43 -22.19 4.17
N GLY A 438 -2.71 -22.44 3.92
CA GLY A 438 -3.45 -23.55 4.52
C GLY A 438 -3.79 -23.39 6.01
N ILE A 439 -4.50 -24.38 6.55
CA ILE A 439 -4.83 -24.44 7.98
C ILE A 439 -3.67 -25.16 8.68
N ARG A 440 -2.98 -24.46 9.56
CA ARG A 440 -1.74 -24.91 10.17
C ARG A 440 -1.66 -24.62 11.67
N PRO A 441 -0.85 -25.37 12.43
CA PRO A 441 -0.45 -24.98 13.78
C PRO A 441 0.48 -23.76 13.72
N GLU A 442 -0.05 -22.57 14.01
CA GLU A 442 0.63 -21.29 13.81
C GLU A 442 0.23 -20.24 14.85
N PHE A 443 0.93 -19.12 14.90
CA PHE A 443 0.71 -18.05 15.87
C PHE A 443 0.04 -16.80 15.29
N THR A 444 -0.03 -16.62 13.95
CA THR A 444 -0.50 -15.37 13.33
C THR A 444 -1.92 -14.99 13.77
N ASN A 445 -2.81 -15.98 13.83
CA ASN A 445 -4.17 -15.77 14.32
C ASN A 445 -4.21 -15.41 15.81
N THR A 446 -3.42 -16.11 16.63
CA THR A 446 -3.43 -15.92 18.09
C THR A 446 -2.91 -14.54 18.49
N VAL A 447 -1.81 -14.05 17.89
CA VAL A 447 -1.23 -12.75 18.27
C VAL A 447 -2.15 -11.57 17.96
N TRP A 448 -2.88 -11.64 16.85
CA TRP A 448 -3.88 -10.63 16.51
C TRP A 448 -5.12 -10.67 17.40
N VAL A 449 -5.57 -11.88 17.77
CA VAL A 449 -6.66 -12.04 18.76
C VAL A 449 -6.24 -11.47 20.11
N LEU A 450 -4.99 -11.68 20.52
CA LEU A 450 -4.45 -11.05 21.75
C LEU A 450 -4.45 -9.52 21.68
N ALA A 451 -4.06 -8.95 20.54
CA ALA A 451 -4.10 -7.50 20.35
C ALA A 451 -5.53 -6.94 20.44
N GLY A 452 -6.49 -7.60 19.77
CA GLY A 452 -7.90 -7.21 19.82
C GLY A 452 -8.52 -7.33 21.20
N LEU A 453 -8.32 -8.47 21.90
CA LEU A 453 -8.81 -8.69 23.27
C LEU A 453 -8.21 -7.67 24.25
N LYS A 454 -6.91 -7.37 24.13
CA LYS A 454 -6.25 -6.33 24.93
C LYS A 454 -6.93 -4.98 24.73
N ALA A 455 -7.10 -4.57 23.47
CA ALA A 455 -7.69 -3.28 23.12
C ALA A 455 -9.11 -3.11 23.70
N VAL A 456 -10.01 -4.07 23.47
CA VAL A 456 -11.39 -3.98 24.00
C VAL A 456 -11.46 -4.07 25.52
N THR A 457 -10.59 -4.85 26.15
CA THR A 457 -10.51 -4.95 27.61
C THR A 457 -10.06 -3.63 28.25
N GLU A 458 -9.03 -3.00 27.69
CA GLU A 458 -8.53 -1.70 28.17
C GLU A 458 -9.56 -0.58 27.94
N ALA A 459 -10.23 -0.57 26.76
CA ALA A 459 -11.29 0.38 26.45
C ALA A 459 -12.48 0.25 27.39
N ALA A 460 -12.96 -0.99 27.61
CA ALA A 460 -14.07 -1.26 28.52
C ALA A 460 -13.74 -0.84 29.96
N GLY A 461 -12.51 -1.11 30.42
CA GLY A 461 -12.05 -0.68 31.76
C GLY A 461 -12.03 0.85 31.89
N ARG A 462 -11.51 1.57 30.90
CA ARG A 462 -11.49 3.03 30.87
C ARG A 462 -12.87 3.66 30.83
N LEU A 463 -13.81 3.03 30.13
CA LEU A 463 -15.21 3.49 30.00
C LEU A 463 -16.12 2.95 31.10
N GLN A 464 -15.60 2.14 32.02
CA GLN A 464 -16.35 1.48 33.12
C GLN A 464 -17.55 0.65 32.63
N LEU A 465 -17.40 -0.02 31.46
CA LEU A 465 -18.45 -0.85 30.89
C LEU A 465 -18.57 -2.18 31.65
N GLN A 466 -19.82 -2.60 31.90
CA GLN A 466 -20.12 -3.88 32.49
C GLN A 466 -20.09 -5.02 31.47
N GLY A 467 -19.96 -6.27 31.95
CA GLY A 467 -20.01 -7.47 31.08
C GLY A 467 -18.69 -7.87 30.43
N PHE A 468 -17.58 -7.19 30.69
CA PHE A 468 -16.26 -7.50 30.14
C PHE A 468 -15.34 -8.31 31.05
N ASP A 469 -15.81 -8.77 32.23
CA ASP A 469 -14.96 -9.55 33.15
C ASP A 469 -14.52 -10.88 32.52
N ASP A 470 -15.42 -11.55 31.83
CA ASP A 470 -15.18 -12.78 31.09
C ASP A 470 -14.17 -12.55 29.93
N THR A 471 -14.21 -11.38 29.27
CA THR A 471 -13.28 -10.98 28.25
C THR A 471 -11.88 -10.77 28.82
N ARG A 472 -11.78 -10.11 29.97
CA ARG A 472 -10.53 -9.87 30.69
C ARG A 472 -9.90 -11.17 31.16
N GLN A 473 -10.70 -12.09 31.70
CA GLN A 473 -10.24 -13.42 32.10
C GLN A 473 -9.72 -14.19 30.88
N PHE A 474 -10.49 -14.24 29.79
CA PHE A 474 -10.12 -14.92 28.58
C PHE A 474 -8.81 -14.37 27.97
N TYR A 475 -8.66 -13.04 27.92
CA TYR A 475 -7.40 -12.41 27.50
C TYR A 475 -6.23 -12.86 28.35
N SER A 476 -6.36 -12.85 29.69
CA SER A 476 -5.30 -13.24 30.61
C SER A 476 -4.90 -14.69 30.41
N GLU A 477 -5.88 -15.59 30.30
CA GLU A 477 -5.63 -17.02 30.08
C GLU A 477 -5.00 -17.32 28.72
N LEU A 478 -5.52 -16.73 27.63
CA LEU A 478 -4.98 -16.93 26.28
C LEU A 478 -3.56 -16.38 26.19
N ARG A 479 -3.30 -15.22 26.82
CA ARG A 479 -1.98 -14.61 26.88
C ARG A 479 -0.99 -15.52 27.63
N ALA A 480 -1.36 -16.06 28.77
CA ALA A 480 -0.52 -16.99 29.52
C ALA A 480 -0.23 -18.26 28.71
N SER A 481 -1.22 -18.82 28.04
CA SER A 481 -1.07 -19.96 27.13
C SER A 481 -0.11 -19.64 25.97
N PHE A 482 -0.25 -18.47 25.36
CA PHE A 482 0.63 -18.03 24.28
C PHE A 482 2.10 -17.94 24.73
N PHE A 483 2.38 -17.29 25.87
CA PHE A 483 3.76 -17.18 26.36
C PHE A 483 4.37 -18.53 26.74
N ALA A 484 3.58 -19.44 27.30
CA ALA A 484 4.02 -20.80 27.58
C ALA A 484 4.34 -21.59 26.27
N ALA A 485 3.50 -21.45 25.25
CA ALA A 485 3.75 -22.02 23.94
C ALA A 485 4.99 -21.41 23.28
N ALA A 486 5.08 -20.09 23.25
CA ALA A 486 6.20 -19.38 22.66
C ALA A 486 7.54 -19.79 23.27
N ALA A 487 7.62 -19.94 24.59
CA ALA A 487 8.84 -20.39 25.27
C ALA A 487 9.32 -21.77 24.81
N GLN A 488 8.39 -22.67 24.45
CA GLN A 488 8.73 -24.01 23.93
C GLN A 488 9.01 -23.99 22.43
N GLU A 489 8.38 -23.09 21.68
CA GLU A 489 8.47 -23.01 20.22
C GLU A 489 9.63 -22.11 19.71
N MET A 490 10.32 -21.36 20.57
CA MET A 490 11.51 -20.60 20.20
C MET A 490 12.52 -21.48 19.48
N ARG A 491 13.11 -20.94 18.41
CA ARG A 491 14.17 -21.58 17.62
C ARG A 491 15.45 -20.78 17.69
N ARG A 492 16.58 -21.46 17.49
CA ARG A 492 17.89 -20.81 17.36
C ARG A 492 18.17 -20.53 15.89
N HIS A 493 18.42 -19.27 15.57
CA HIS A 493 18.91 -18.85 14.26
C HIS A 493 20.39 -19.27 14.06
N PRO A 494 20.86 -19.54 12.82
CA PRO A 494 22.29 -19.82 12.57
C PRO A 494 23.25 -18.78 13.16
N ASP A 495 22.85 -17.49 13.17
CA ASP A 495 23.62 -16.39 13.77
C ASP A 495 23.62 -16.38 15.31
N GLY A 496 23.07 -17.41 15.95
CA GLY A 496 23.20 -17.67 17.39
C GLY A 496 22.14 -17.06 18.29
N PHE A 497 21.22 -16.25 17.79
CA PHE A 497 20.09 -15.68 18.57
C PHE A 497 18.86 -16.61 18.53
N GLN A 498 17.93 -16.38 19.46
CA GLN A 498 16.62 -17.06 19.46
C GLN A 498 15.55 -16.18 18.86
N TYR A 499 14.58 -16.81 18.16
CA TYR A 499 13.41 -16.14 17.58
C TYR A 499 12.17 -17.04 17.70
N LEU A 500 10.99 -16.45 17.69
CA LEU A 500 9.72 -17.17 17.63
C LEU A 500 9.31 -17.33 16.16
N PRO A 501 9.26 -18.57 15.61
CA PRO A 501 8.69 -18.80 14.30
C PRO A 501 7.18 -18.61 14.34
N MET A 502 6.57 -18.14 13.25
CA MET A 502 5.11 -18.06 13.19
C MET A 502 4.45 -19.41 12.92
N LEU A 503 5.18 -20.35 12.34
CA LEU A 503 4.78 -21.76 12.17
C LEU A 503 5.36 -22.61 13.30
N MET A 504 4.53 -23.41 13.98
CA MET A 504 4.99 -24.28 15.09
C MET A 504 5.93 -25.38 14.63
N LYS A 505 6.79 -25.87 15.54
CA LYS A 505 7.86 -26.83 15.26
C LYS A 505 7.38 -28.15 14.67
N GLU A 506 6.19 -28.59 15.00
CA GLU A 506 5.63 -29.86 14.55
C GLU A 506 5.07 -29.84 13.13
N ASP A 507 4.94 -28.66 12.50
CA ASP A 507 4.45 -28.59 11.13
C ASP A 507 5.43 -29.30 10.19
N PRO A 508 4.93 -30.25 9.37
CA PRO A 508 5.79 -31.07 8.50
C PRO A 508 6.56 -30.27 7.44
N ALA A 509 6.14 -29.04 7.14
CA ALA A 509 6.84 -28.19 6.18
C ALA A 509 8.29 -27.87 6.60
N TRP A 510 8.60 -27.91 7.89
CA TRP A 510 9.98 -27.70 8.38
C TRP A 510 10.96 -28.78 7.96
N THR A 511 10.46 -29.95 7.60
CA THR A 511 11.24 -31.14 7.22
C THR A 511 10.88 -31.63 5.82
N ASP A 512 10.30 -30.80 4.98
CA ASP A 512 10.01 -31.12 3.59
C ASP A 512 11.33 -31.45 2.88
N PRO A 513 11.42 -32.60 2.16
CA PRO A 513 12.63 -32.97 1.44
C PRO A 513 13.00 -32.00 0.31
N ASP A 514 12.06 -31.18 -0.14
CA ASP A 514 12.28 -30.10 -1.09
C ASP A 514 12.62 -28.79 -0.33
N PRO A 515 13.88 -28.32 -0.36
CA PRO A 515 14.28 -27.11 0.33
C PRO A 515 13.48 -25.86 -0.07
N TRP A 516 12.92 -25.85 -1.29
CA TRP A 516 12.10 -24.76 -1.80
C TRP A 516 10.72 -24.68 -1.13
N LYS A 517 10.30 -25.75 -0.48
CA LYS A 517 9.06 -25.82 0.28
C LYS A 517 9.24 -25.58 1.77
N CYS A 518 10.48 -25.65 2.26
CA CYS A 518 10.78 -25.33 3.64
C CYS A 518 10.50 -23.84 3.90
N PRO A 519 9.78 -23.52 4.99
CA PRO A 519 9.52 -22.12 5.30
C PRO A 519 10.81 -21.41 5.75
N GLN A 520 10.99 -20.19 5.28
CA GLN A 520 12.06 -19.33 5.80
C GLN A 520 11.77 -18.93 7.26
N PRO A 521 12.80 -18.73 8.10
CA PRO A 521 12.62 -18.30 9.50
C PRO A 521 11.73 -17.07 9.66
N GLN A 522 11.82 -16.13 8.73
CA GLN A 522 11.14 -14.83 8.73
C GLN A 522 9.73 -14.84 8.13
N ILE A 523 9.25 -15.99 7.65
CA ILE A 523 7.92 -16.07 7.01
C ILE A 523 6.81 -15.70 8.01
N ALA A 524 5.82 -14.97 7.54
CA ALA A 524 4.64 -14.54 8.30
C ALA A 524 4.93 -13.69 9.57
N GLN A 525 6.14 -13.17 9.72
CA GLN A 525 6.51 -12.32 10.87
C GLN A 525 5.75 -10.98 10.92
N TRP A 526 5.03 -10.63 9.86
CA TRP A 526 4.17 -9.46 9.80
C TRP A 526 3.16 -9.39 10.97
N ALA A 527 2.56 -10.52 11.34
CA ALA A 527 1.59 -10.59 12.43
C ALA A 527 2.25 -10.33 13.80
N LEU A 528 3.49 -10.79 13.99
CA LEU A 528 4.26 -10.50 15.19
C LEU A 528 4.70 -9.04 15.23
N SER A 529 5.13 -8.46 14.09
CA SER A 529 5.39 -7.02 14.00
C SER A 529 4.22 -6.19 14.53
N HIS A 530 3.00 -6.50 14.07
CA HIS A 530 1.81 -5.78 14.49
C HIS A 530 1.39 -6.05 15.95
N ALA A 531 1.61 -7.25 16.46
CA ALA A 531 1.36 -7.55 17.87
C ALA A 531 2.36 -6.82 18.80
N ILE A 532 3.59 -6.57 18.31
CA ILE A 532 4.58 -5.72 18.99
C ILE A 532 4.14 -4.26 18.93
N TYR A 533 3.93 -3.73 17.71
CA TYR A 533 3.43 -2.39 17.47
C TYR A 533 2.54 -2.37 16.20
N PRO A 534 1.31 -1.83 16.28
CA PRO A 534 0.69 -1.04 17.36
C PRO A 534 -0.01 -1.87 18.47
N GLY A 535 -0.06 -3.20 18.38
CA GLY A 535 -0.80 -4.06 19.31
C GLY A 535 -0.32 -4.01 20.78
N LEU A 536 0.97 -3.72 21.00
CA LEU A 536 1.58 -3.61 22.33
C LEU A 536 1.28 -4.81 23.26
N VAL A 537 1.25 -6.02 22.67
CA VAL A 537 1.06 -7.28 23.43
C VAL A 537 2.29 -7.60 24.28
N PHE A 538 3.45 -7.13 23.82
CA PHE A 538 4.78 -7.39 24.40
C PHE A 538 5.39 -6.15 25.01
N GLY A 539 6.26 -6.35 26.00
CA GLY A 539 7.13 -5.29 26.52
C GLY A 539 8.40 -5.15 25.67
N LYS A 540 9.06 -3.97 25.71
CA LYS A 540 10.29 -3.70 24.94
C LYS A 540 11.45 -4.67 25.23
N ASN A 541 11.50 -5.19 26.45
CA ASN A 541 12.56 -6.10 26.90
C ASN A 541 12.17 -7.59 26.74
N ASP A 542 11.05 -7.90 26.10
CA ASP A 542 10.60 -9.27 25.89
C ASP A 542 11.59 -9.98 24.94
N PRO A 543 12.04 -11.20 25.26
CA PRO A 543 12.90 -11.98 24.36
C PRO A 543 12.31 -12.23 22.98
N ILE A 544 10.98 -12.31 22.87
CA ILE A 544 10.29 -12.45 21.56
C ILE A 544 10.53 -11.20 20.71
N VAL A 545 10.43 -10.01 21.31
CA VAL A 545 10.71 -8.74 20.61
C VAL A 545 12.16 -8.65 20.19
N ALA A 546 13.10 -8.99 21.07
CA ALA A 546 14.51 -8.99 20.75
C ALA A 546 14.88 -9.98 19.63
N GLY A 547 14.25 -11.16 19.64
CA GLY A 547 14.41 -12.17 18.60
C GLY A 547 13.84 -11.72 17.26
N HIS A 548 12.64 -11.14 17.26
CA HIS A 548 12.01 -10.58 16.07
C HIS A 548 12.87 -9.48 15.42
N ILE A 549 13.36 -8.53 16.22
CA ILE A 549 14.24 -7.45 15.73
C ILE A 549 15.48 -8.03 15.05
N LYS A 550 16.17 -8.96 15.70
CA LYS A 550 17.38 -9.59 15.14
C LYS A 550 17.08 -10.38 13.86
N LEU A 551 15.95 -11.09 13.81
CA LEU A 551 15.54 -11.84 12.64
C LEU A 551 15.27 -10.91 11.45
N MET A 552 14.57 -9.81 11.66
CA MET A 552 14.31 -8.83 10.60
C MET A 552 15.59 -8.12 10.12
N GLN A 553 16.54 -7.90 11.02
CA GLN A 553 17.87 -7.37 10.65
C GLN A 553 18.68 -8.41 9.85
N ALA A 554 18.64 -9.68 10.23
CA ALA A 554 19.39 -10.76 9.57
C ALA A 554 18.86 -11.06 8.14
N CYS A 555 17.56 -10.95 7.89
CA CYS A 555 16.96 -11.18 6.57
C CYS A 555 16.90 -9.91 5.69
N THR A 556 17.51 -8.79 6.10
CA THR A 556 17.47 -7.53 5.34
C THR A 556 18.27 -7.64 4.04
N GLN A 557 17.61 -7.41 2.90
CA GLN A 557 18.18 -7.26 1.56
C GLN A 557 17.57 -6.01 0.92
N GLU A 558 18.31 -5.31 0.08
CA GLU A 558 17.84 -4.05 -0.55
C GLU A 558 17.25 -3.05 0.47
N ASP A 559 17.86 -3.00 1.69
CA ASP A 559 17.47 -2.19 2.85
C ASP A 559 16.12 -2.54 3.51
N VAL A 560 15.47 -3.64 3.13
CA VAL A 560 14.17 -4.10 3.65
C VAL A 560 14.21 -5.58 4.03
N PRO A 561 13.34 -6.06 4.97
CA PRO A 561 13.23 -7.48 5.26
C PRO A 561 12.71 -8.25 4.05
N ALA A 562 13.45 -9.26 3.61
CA ALA A 562 13.15 -10.07 2.43
C ALA A 562 12.57 -11.44 2.80
N GLU A 563 11.92 -12.09 1.84
CA GLU A 563 11.40 -13.47 1.93
C GLU A 563 10.44 -13.67 3.12
N THR A 564 9.63 -12.65 3.40
CA THR A 564 8.72 -12.61 4.54
C THR A 564 7.28 -12.96 4.20
N GLY A 565 6.96 -13.10 2.91
CA GLY A 565 5.62 -13.29 2.38
C GLY A 565 5.45 -14.54 1.52
N TRP A 566 4.67 -14.42 0.44
CA TRP A 566 4.31 -15.53 -0.46
C TRP A 566 5.44 -15.91 -1.42
N LEU A 567 6.31 -14.98 -1.78
CA LEU A 567 7.52 -15.27 -2.55
C LEU A 567 8.63 -15.68 -1.59
N HIS A 568 8.69 -16.98 -1.27
CA HIS A 568 9.52 -17.52 -0.21
C HIS A 568 11.03 -17.43 -0.49
N HIS A 569 11.43 -17.36 -1.77
CA HIS A 569 12.82 -17.35 -2.19
C HIS A 569 13.06 -16.23 -3.20
N GLY A 570 13.89 -15.30 -2.82
CA GLY A 570 14.25 -14.17 -3.66
C GLY A 570 13.09 -13.18 -3.90
N GLY A 571 12.10 -13.16 -3.02
CA GLY A 571 10.96 -12.25 -3.09
C GLY A 571 10.95 -11.22 -1.98
N LEU A 572 10.15 -10.19 -2.19
CA LEU A 572 9.99 -9.08 -1.27
C LEU A 572 8.51 -8.76 -1.09
N TRP A 573 8.03 -8.81 0.15
CA TRP A 573 6.73 -8.29 0.54
C TRP A 573 6.90 -6.82 0.94
N ASN A 574 6.59 -5.91 0.01
CA ASN A 574 6.96 -4.50 0.11
C ASN A 574 6.53 -3.83 1.42
N TYR A 575 5.28 -3.96 1.80
CA TYR A 575 4.77 -3.25 2.97
C TYR A 575 5.04 -3.96 4.31
N ASN A 576 5.75 -5.10 4.31
CA ASN A 576 6.34 -5.62 5.54
C ASN A 576 7.46 -4.70 6.08
N ALA A 577 8.12 -3.97 5.20
CA ALA A 577 9.18 -3.04 5.60
C ALA A 577 8.69 -1.92 6.55
N PRO A 578 7.61 -1.16 6.28
CA PRO A 578 7.08 -0.20 7.25
C PRO A 578 6.56 -0.85 8.53
N PHE A 579 6.02 -2.09 8.53
CA PHE A 579 5.67 -2.79 9.77
C PHE A 579 6.88 -2.92 10.68
N VAL A 580 7.98 -3.40 10.13
CA VAL A 580 9.24 -3.55 10.85
C VAL A 580 9.84 -2.19 11.22
N SER A 581 9.71 -1.18 10.36
CA SER A 581 10.14 0.19 10.66
C SER A 581 9.41 0.74 11.89
N HIS A 582 8.12 0.48 12.04
CA HIS A 582 7.36 0.85 13.24
C HIS A 582 7.87 0.14 14.51
N VAL A 583 8.17 -1.17 14.41
CA VAL A 583 8.77 -1.92 15.53
C VAL A 583 10.11 -1.32 15.93
N TYR A 584 10.99 -1.03 14.96
CA TYR A 584 12.27 -0.39 15.24
C TYR A 584 12.10 0.99 15.88
N LEU A 585 11.18 1.81 15.36
CA LEU A 585 10.91 3.14 15.90
C LEU A 585 10.38 3.07 17.33
N TRP A 586 9.45 2.16 17.61
CA TRP A 586 8.92 1.91 18.95
C TRP A 586 10.01 1.41 19.92
N ALA A 587 10.87 0.51 19.46
CA ALA A 587 12.00 0.00 20.24
C ALA A 587 13.12 1.04 20.48
N GLY A 588 13.11 2.18 19.79
CA GLY A 588 14.13 3.22 19.87
C GLY A 588 15.32 3.02 18.92
N LEU A 589 15.19 2.12 17.95
CA LEU A 589 16.18 1.83 16.90
C LEU A 589 15.92 2.70 15.67
N SER A 590 15.93 4.00 15.85
CA SER A 590 15.42 4.95 14.84
C SER A 590 16.27 5.01 13.56
N ASP A 591 17.55 4.63 13.61
CA ASP A 591 18.40 4.55 12.41
C ASP A 591 18.00 3.35 11.54
N TRP A 592 17.72 2.21 12.17
CA TRP A 592 17.14 1.04 11.47
C TRP A 592 15.73 1.34 10.93
N ALA A 593 14.92 2.02 11.74
CA ALA A 593 13.57 2.42 11.31
C ALA A 593 13.62 3.28 10.05
N ARG A 594 14.49 4.30 10.04
CA ARG A 594 14.67 5.17 8.88
C ARG A 594 15.24 4.42 7.67
N ARG A 595 16.31 3.63 7.85
CA ARG A 595 16.93 2.84 6.77
C ARG A 595 15.90 1.95 6.09
N THR A 596 15.14 1.19 6.86
CA THR A 596 14.13 0.28 6.33
C THR A 596 12.98 1.03 5.64
N PHE A 597 12.57 2.17 6.18
CA PHE A 597 11.55 3.01 5.54
C PHE A 597 12.03 3.63 4.23
N ILE A 598 13.26 4.14 4.15
CA ILE A 598 13.85 4.65 2.90
C ILE A 598 13.98 3.51 1.88
N GLY A 599 14.39 2.31 2.31
CA GLY A 599 14.36 1.11 1.48
C GLY A 599 12.98 0.85 0.89
N PHE A 600 11.93 0.90 1.72
CA PHE A 600 10.54 0.78 1.27
C PHE A 600 10.16 1.84 0.22
N LEU A 601 10.53 3.11 0.42
CA LEU A 601 10.26 4.17 -0.55
C LEU A 601 11.00 3.94 -1.87
N ASN A 602 12.20 3.36 -1.84
CA ASN A 602 12.99 3.02 -3.01
C ASN A 602 12.43 1.82 -3.81
N HIS A 603 11.55 1.01 -3.22
CA HIS A 603 10.81 -0.05 -3.91
C HIS A 603 9.51 0.45 -4.57
N ALA A 604 9.13 1.69 -4.34
CA ALA A 604 8.03 2.30 -5.08
C ALA A 604 8.40 2.53 -6.55
N THR A 605 7.41 2.73 -7.39
CA THR A 605 7.63 3.30 -8.71
C THR A 605 7.78 4.83 -8.63
N PRO A 606 8.35 5.50 -9.66
CA PRO A 606 8.32 6.95 -9.77
C PRO A 606 6.91 7.56 -9.82
N ARG A 607 5.87 6.73 -9.81
CA ARG A 607 4.45 7.12 -9.71
C ARG A 607 3.90 6.94 -8.30
N TYR A 608 4.78 6.69 -7.30
CA TYR A 608 4.49 6.60 -5.87
C TYR A 608 3.49 5.48 -5.51
N CYS A 609 3.69 4.30 -6.07
CA CYS A 609 2.89 3.13 -5.73
C CYS A 609 3.74 1.85 -5.68
N TRP A 610 3.23 0.87 -4.93
CA TRP A 610 3.89 -0.41 -4.69
C TRP A 610 3.01 -1.56 -5.15
N ARG A 611 3.65 -2.65 -5.54
CA ARG A 611 3.03 -3.96 -5.64
C ARG A 611 2.99 -4.63 -4.25
N GLU A 612 2.11 -5.60 -4.05
CA GLU A 612 2.13 -6.40 -2.82
C GLU A 612 3.49 -7.07 -2.65
N GLU A 613 3.84 -7.97 -3.56
CA GLU A 613 5.15 -8.62 -3.57
C GLU A 613 5.81 -8.56 -4.94
N GLN A 614 7.12 -8.47 -4.95
CA GLN A 614 7.96 -8.40 -6.14
C GLN A 614 9.24 -9.21 -5.96
N PRO A 615 9.90 -9.62 -7.07
CA PRO A 615 11.25 -10.20 -7.00
C PRO A 615 12.28 -9.21 -6.48
N LEU A 616 13.25 -9.71 -5.70
CA LEU A 616 14.51 -9.01 -5.46
C LEU A 616 15.30 -8.91 -6.77
N ARG A 617 16.17 -7.92 -6.89
CA ARG A 617 17.05 -7.77 -8.06
C ARG A 617 18.02 -8.95 -8.15
N GLY A 618 18.13 -9.50 -9.35
CA GLY A 618 18.97 -10.67 -9.61
C GLY A 618 18.40 -11.99 -9.07
N SER A 619 17.20 -11.99 -8.54
CA SER A 619 16.51 -13.22 -8.15
C SER A 619 16.19 -14.09 -9.35
N LEU A 620 16.11 -15.40 -9.11
CA LEU A 620 15.66 -16.39 -10.10
C LEU A 620 14.14 -16.38 -10.27
N THR A 621 13.39 -15.88 -9.29
CA THR A 621 11.94 -15.71 -9.42
C THR A 621 11.62 -14.51 -10.28
N ALA A 622 10.66 -14.67 -11.19
CA ALA A 622 10.10 -13.59 -12.00
C ALA A 622 8.64 -13.30 -11.60
N ASP A 623 8.16 -13.96 -10.54
CA ASP A 623 6.77 -13.89 -10.13
C ASP A 623 6.46 -12.60 -9.37
N TYR A 624 5.24 -12.13 -9.52
CA TYR A 624 4.66 -11.02 -8.79
C TYR A 624 3.39 -11.50 -8.10
N VAL A 625 3.15 -11.01 -6.88
CA VAL A 625 1.94 -11.37 -6.12
C VAL A 625 1.11 -10.12 -5.84
N GLY A 626 -0.21 -10.29 -5.90
CA GLY A 626 -1.21 -9.34 -5.47
C GLY A 626 -1.36 -8.09 -6.34
N ASP A 627 -1.93 -7.07 -5.75
CA ASP A 627 -2.32 -5.83 -6.42
C ASP A 627 -1.20 -4.82 -6.59
N MET A 628 -1.39 -3.94 -7.55
CA MET A 628 -0.66 -2.70 -7.70
C MET A 628 -1.59 -1.65 -8.35
N PRO A 629 -1.77 -0.46 -7.75
CA PRO A 629 -1.31 -0.07 -6.41
C PRO A 629 -1.87 -0.95 -5.30
N HIS A 630 -1.05 -1.26 -4.29
CA HIS A 630 -1.51 -1.89 -3.06
C HIS A 630 -1.73 -0.82 -1.98
N ASN A 631 -2.97 -0.63 -1.52
CA ASN A 631 -3.30 0.52 -0.69
C ASN A 631 -2.97 0.36 0.79
N TRP A 632 -2.74 -0.87 1.25
CA TRP A 632 -2.11 -1.04 2.56
C TRP A 632 -0.69 -0.44 2.57
N ALA A 633 0.10 -0.62 1.50
CA ALA A 633 1.40 0.04 1.38
C ALA A 633 1.27 1.57 1.42
N SER A 634 0.28 2.14 0.71
CA SER A 634 0.01 3.58 0.76
C SER A 634 -0.39 4.05 2.17
N ALA A 635 -1.20 3.28 2.88
CA ALA A 635 -1.61 3.57 4.26
C ALA A 635 -0.40 3.55 5.20
N GLU A 636 0.44 2.51 5.12
CA GLU A 636 1.64 2.40 5.96
C GLU A 636 2.65 3.54 5.73
N CYS A 637 2.76 4.03 4.50
CA CYS A 637 3.54 5.22 4.22
C CYS A 637 3.00 6.42 5.00
N VAL A 638 1.70 6.68 4.96
CA VAL A 638 1.05 7.76 5.71
C VAL A 638 1.25 7.59 7.22
N LEU A 639 1.05 6.36 7.74
CA LEU A 639 1.22 6.06 9.16
C LEU A 639 2.66 6.33 9.62
N TYR A 640 3.65 5.84 8.88
CA TYR A 640 5.05 6.04 9.28
C TYR A 640 5.47 7.51 9.23
N LEU A 641 5.11 8.25 8.17
CA LEU A 641 5.37 9.68 8.06
C LEU A 641 4.78 10.47 9.24
N ARG A 642 3.62 10.06 9.74
CA ARG A 642 3.03 10.64 10.94
C ARG A 642 3.77 10.20 12.20
N HIS A 643 4.13 8.92 12.33
CA HIS A 643 4.73 8.36 13.54
C HIS A 643 6.18 8.82 13.73
N MET A 644 6.92 9.13 12.66
CA MET A 644 8.27 9.70 12.82
C MET A 644 8.25 11.05 13.54
N LEU A 645 7.15 11.81 13.44
CA LEU A 645 6.95 13.09 14.11
C LEU A 645 6.24 12.95 15.46
N ALA A 646 5.23 12.08 15.56
CA ALA A 646 4.42 11.92 16.77
C ALA A 646 4.01 10.44 16.94
N LEU A 647 4.78 9.67 17.69
CA LEU A 647 4.56 8.25 17.95
C LEU A 647 3.82 8.05 19.27
N GLU A 648 2.72 7.30 19.22
CA GLU A 648 1.99 6.86 20.41
C GLU A 648 2.60 5.57 20.95
N ASP A 649 3.20 5.61 22.13
CA ASP A 649 3.83 4.46 22.81
C ASP A 649 3.04 4.12 24.08
N GLY A 650 1.93 3.42 23.90
CA GLY A 650 1.00 3.13 24.99
C GLY A 650 0.40 4.40 25.57
N GLN A 651 0.78 4.73 26.81
CA GLN A 651 0.34 5.96 27.51
C GLN A 651 1.32 7.14 27.31
N ALA A 652 2.33 6.98 26.49
CA ALA A 652 3.28 8.03 26.17
C ALA A 652 3.08 8.57 24.75
N LEU A 653 3.40 9.85 24.58
CA LEU A 653 3.52 10.50 23.26
C LEU A 653 5.00 10.85 23.06
N ARG A 654 5.64 10.22 22.06
CA ARG A 654 7.01 10.45 21.70
C ARG A 654 7.06 11.32 20.46
N LEU A 655 7.62 12.51 20.58
CA LEU A 655 7.74 13.46 19.47
C LEU A 655 9.12 13.36 18.85
N LEU A 656 9.19 13.54 17.53
CA LEU A 656 10.41 13.52 16.71
C LEU A 656 11.24 12.23 16.83
N ALA A 657 10.61 11.12 17.23
CA ALA A 657 11.29 9.85 17.46
C ALA A 657 11.96 9.28 16.21
N GLY A 658 11.41 9.55 15.02
CA GLY A 658 11.90 9.09 13.73
C GLY A 658 12.81 10.06 12.99
N ILE A 659 12.97 11.30 13.48
CA ILE A 659 13.74 12.34 12.80
C ILE A 659 15.24 12.07 12.96
N ARG A 660 15.97 12.11 11.84
CA ARG A 660 17.42 11.93 11.75
C ARG A 660 18.08 13.08 10.98
N ASP A 661 19.40 13.11 11.00
CA ASP A 661 20.18 14.18 10.38
C ASP A 661 19.86 14.41 8.90
N PRO A 662 19.72 13.37 8.04
CA PRO A 662 19.34 13.59 6.65
C PRO A 662 17.96 14.24 6.47
N ASP A 663 17.02 14.00 7.39
CA ASP A 663 15.67 14.58 7.33
C ASP A 663 15.69 16.09 7.65
N LEU A 664 16.75 16.55 8.29
CA LEU A 664 16.98 17.95 8.66
C LEU A 664 17.88 18.70 7.65
N ALA A 665 18.48 18.00 6.70
CA ALA A 665 19.47 18.55 5.79
C ALA A 665 18.89 19.60 4.83
N ASP A 666 17.66 19.42 4.38
CA ASP A 666 16.98 20.33 3.46
C ASP A 666 16.44 21.61 4.16
N GLU A 667 16.56 21.68 5.48
CA GLU A 667 16.07 22.79 6.33
C GLU A 667 14.61 23.20 6.07
N GLN A 668 13.83 22.25 5.59
CA GLN A 668 12.40 22.46 5.35
C GLN A 668 11.63 22.28 6.67
N PRO A 669 10.65 23.16 6.95
CA PRO A 669 9.80 22.97 8.10
C PRO A 669 8.97 21.69 7.97
N MET A 670 8.70 21.04 9.12
CA MET A 670 7.81 19.89 9.20
C MET A 670 6.66 20.24 10.12
N THR A 671 5.44 20.11 9.61
CA THR A 671 4.24 20.44 10.38
C THR A 671 3.22 19.32 10.37
N LEU A 672 2.54 19.14 11.50
CA LEU A 672 1.28 18.44 11.63
C LEU A 672 0.26 19.41 12.23
N VAL A 673 -0.87 19.60 11.57
CA VAL A 673 -1.97 20.43 12.07
C VAL A 673 -3.18 19.55 12.32
N HIS A 674 -3.73 19.59 13.52
CA HIS A 674 -4.89 18.81 13.96
C HIS A 674 -4.79 17.29 13.70
N SER A 675 -3.58 16.73 13.77
CA SER A 675 -3.36 15.29 13.58
C SER A 675 -3.99 14.49 14.75
N PRO A 676 -4.86 13.51 14.47
CA PRO A 676 -5.54 12.75 15.53
C PRO A 676 -4.55 11.82 16.26
N THR A 677 -4.78 11.68 17.56
CA THR A 677 -4.10 10.74 18.45
C THR A 677 -5.08 10.19 19.48
N ARG A 678 -4.70 9.11 20.17
CA ARG A 678 -5.47 8.65 21.35
C ARG A 678 -5.56 9.67 22.49
N PHE A 679 -4.75 10.73 22.44
CA PHE A 679 -4.68 11.84 23.40
C PHE A 679 -5.41 13.11 22.92
N GLY A 680 -6.25 12.99 21.89
CA GLY A 680 -6.85 14.10 21.17
C GLY A 680 -6.03 14.55 19.96
N ARG A 681 -6.46 15.62 19.32
CA ARG A 681 -5.73 16.17 18.16
C ARG A 681 -4.50 16.93 18.59
N VAL A 682 -3.40 16.74 17.90
CA VAL A 682 -2.14 17.44 18.16
C VAL A 682 -1.72 18.28 16.96
N GLY A 683 -1.09 19.40 17.25
CA GLY A 683 -0.37 20.23 16.30
C GLY A 683 1.11 20.29 16.69
N LEU A 684 1.99 20.19 15.71
CA LEU A 684 3.40 20.45 15.90
C LEU A 684 3.98 21.18 14.68
N SER A 685 4.97 22.03 14.93
CA SER A 685 5.76 22.68 13.87
C SER A 685 7.23 22.61 14.29
N LEU A 686 8.03 21.87 13.52
CA LEU A 686 9.48 21.83 13.65
C LEU A 686 10.06 22.75 12.58
N GLU A 687 10.64 23.88 13.01
CA GLU A 687 11.13 24.96 12.14
C GLU A 687 12.65 25.13 12.33
N PRO A 688 13.43 25.37 11.24
CA PRO A 688 14.83 25.74 11.38
C PRO A 688 14.96 27.11 12.04
N LEU A 689 16.03 27.33 12.78
CA LEU A 689 16.43 28.64 13.29
C LEU A 689 17.31 29.36 12.27
N ASP A 690 17.23 30.68 12.24
CA ASP A 690 18.02 31.52 11.33
C ASP A 690 19.51 31.17 11.36
N GLY A 691 20.11 31.06 10.18
CA GLY A 691 21.54 30.79 9.99
C GLY A 691 21.98 29.39 10.40
N HIS A 692 21.13 28.39 10.21
CA HIS A 692 21.44 26.96 10.46
C HIS A 692 21.84 26.62 11.89
N ARG A 693 21.43 27.47 12.86
CA ARG A 693 21.90 27.40 14.25
C ARG A 693 21.14 26.41 15.13
N GLY A 694 20.10 25.75 14.59
CA GLY A 694 19.28 24.84 15.36
C GLY A 694 17.86 24.69 14.84
N TRP A 695 17.02 24.12 15.69
CA TRP A 695 15.62 23.84 15.40
C TRP A 695 14.73 24.25 16.55
N ARG A 696 13.51 24.69 16.21
CA ARG A 696 12.44 25.03 17.15
C ARG A 696 11.26 24.11 16.90
N LEU A 697 10.78 23.43 17.94
CA LEU A 697 9.52 22.71 17.94
C LEU A 697 8.47 23.51 18.69
N LYS A 698 7.38 23.86 18.05
CA LYS A 698 6.15 24.34 18.67
C LYS A 698 5.19 23.17 18.78
N PHE A 699 4.55 22.98 19.92
CA PHE A 699 3.58 21.92 20.16
C PHE A 699 2.29 22.45 20.75
N LEU A 700 1.18 21.91 20.27
CA LEU A 700 -0.16 22.21 20.76
C LEU A 700 -0.94 20.89 20.86
N ARG A 701 -1.63 20.65 21.97
CA ARG A 701 -2.56 19.55 22.15
C ARG A 701 -3.97 20.08 22.35
N GLY A 702 -4.92 19.54 21.57
CA GLY A 702 -6.36 19.82 21.74
C GLY A 702 -6.97 19.07 22.92
N ALA A 703 -8.28 19.11 23.00
CA ALA A 703 -9.06 18.34 23.99
C ALA A 703 -8.84 16.83 23.84
N GLY A 704 -8.78 16.14 24.95
CA GLY A 704 -8.57 14.69 25.01
C GLY A 704 -7.82 14.28 26.28
N PRO A 705 -7.68 12.96 26.56
CA PRO A 705 -6.94 12.47 27.72
C PRO A 705 -5.47 12.89 27.65
N ALA A 706 -4.90 13.28 28.77
CA ALA A 706 -3.47 13.61 28.82
C ALA A 706 -2.62 12.34 28.68
N PRO A 707 -1.52 12.37 27.89
CA PRO A 707 -0.55 11.30 27.93
C PRO A 707 0.13 11.27 29.30
N ARG A 708 0.48 10.09 29.78
CA ARG A 708 1.25 10.00 31.04
C ARG A 708 2.65 10.56 30.92
N ARG A 709 3.20 10.57 29.71
CA ARG A 709 4.55 11.09 29.40
C ARG A 709 4.54 11.71 28.00
N VAL A 710 5.14 12.88 27.86
CA VAL A 710 5.51 13.45 26.56
C VAL A 710 7.03 13.44 26.50
N GLN A 711 7.59 12.86 25.44
CA GLN A 711 9.04 12.62 25.30
C GLN A 711 9.59 13.32 24.09
N LEU A 712 10.73 13.99 24.26
CA LEU A 712 11.52 14.60 23.19
C LEU A 712 12.92 14.00 23.18
N PRO A 713 13.60 13.91 22.02
CA PRO A 713 15.00 13.55 21.98
C PRO A 713 15.87 14.67 22.60
N ALA A 714 16.81 14.31 23.47
CA ALA A 714 17.79 15.27 23.98
C ALA A 714 18.78 15.72 22.89
N VAL A 715 18.93 14.89 21.84
CA VAL A 715 19.75 15.18 20.66
C VAL A 715 18.89 14.97 19.42
N LEU A 716 18.75 16.01 18.61
CA LEU A 716 18.03 15.98 17.34
C LEU A 716 19.06 15.90 16.21
N GLY A 717 19.17 14.71 15.58
CA GLY A 717 20.34 14.40 14.76
C GLY A 717 21.63 14.44 15.58
N PRO A 718 22.82 14.20 15.03
CA PRO A 718 24.08 14.27 15.78
C PRO A 718 24.50 15.69 16.11
N ARG A 719 23.99 16.70 15.41
CA ARG A 719 24.48 18.10 15.46
C ARG A 719 23.72 19.00 16.43
N PHE A 720 22.48 18.66 16.84
CA PHE A 720 21.63 19.59 17.57
C PHE A 720 21.28 19.05 18.95
N ARG A 721 21.71 19.74 20.00
CA ARG A 721 21.43 19.40 21.40
C ARG A 721 20.27 20.24 21.94
N PHE A 722 19.42 19.62 22.74
CA PHE A 722 18.38 20.32 23.48
C PHE A 722 18.97 21.49 24.26
N SER A 723 18.38 22.66 24.11
CA SER A 723 18.88 23.91 24.73
C SER A 723 17.88 24.43 25.77
N ARG A 724 16.59 24.50 25.45
CA ARG A 724 15.58 25.04 26.35
C ARG A 724 14.18 24.64 25.93
N ILE A 725 13.25 24.76 26.88
CA ILE A 725 11.80 24.74 26.65
C ILE A 725 11.16 25.95 27.32
N SER A 726 10.06 26.42 26.76
CA SER A 726 9.19 27.45 27.34
C SER A 726 7.74 26.94 27.33
N GLY A 727 6.95 27.31 28.33
CA GLY A 727 5.54 26.92 28.44
C GLY A 727 5.28 25.56 29.12
N ALA A 728 6.33 24.82 29.53
CA ALA A 728 6.18 23.57 30.25
C ALA A 728 7.35 23.29 31.20
N ALA A 729 7.07 22.57 32.28
CA ALA A 729 8.11 21.98 33.13
C ALA A 729 8.71 20.72 32.49
N ILE A 730 9.98 20.46 32.74
CA ILE A 730 10.70 19.30 32.19
C ILE A 730 11.51 18.57 33.25
N GLN A 731 11.78 17.29 32.96
CA GLN A 731 12.80 16.48 33.58
C GLN A 731 13.71 15.92 32.48
N GLN A 732 15.01 16.06 32.63
CA GLN A 732 15.97 15.50 31.69
C GLN A 732 16.47 14.15 32.18
N GLU A 733 16.35 13.11 31.33
CA GLU A 733 16.92 11.79 31.54
C GLU A 733 17.87 11.50 30.40
N LYS A 734 19.09 11.06 30.67
CA LYS A 734 20.16 10.75 29.68
C LYS A 734 19.96 11.32 28.25
N ASN A 735 19.14 10.63 27.43
CA ASN A 735 18.92 10.96 26.02
C ASN A 735 17.50 11.44 25.74
N VAL A 736 16.67 11.67 26.75
CA VAL A 736 15.27 12.02 26.63
C VAL A 736 14.93 13.22 27.51
N ILE A 737 14.13 14.13 26.99
CA ILE A 737 13.50 15.21 27.73
C ILE A 737 12.05 14.79 27.98
N LEU A 738 11.68 14.71 29.25
CA LEU A 738 10.29 14.47 29.65
C LEU A 738 9.61 15.81 29.88
N VAL A 739 8.53 16.06 29.16
CA VAL A 739 7.70 17.25 29.31
C VAL A 739 6.53 16.92 30.22
N ALA A 740 6.15 17.84 31.09
CA ALA A 740 5.03 17.66 32.00
C ALA A 740 3.73 17.24 31.27
N PRO A 741 3.04 16.17 31.71
CA PRO A 741 1.91 15.57 30.97
C PRO A 741 0.73 16.53 30.73
N GLY A 742 0.51 17.46 31.67
CA GLY A 742 -0.57 18.46 31.59
C GLY A 742 -0.30 19.62 30.67
N ALA A 743 0.93 19.78 30.15
CA ALA A 743 1.27 20.90 29.28
C ALA A 743 0.55 20.77 27.92
N ILE A 744 -0.22 21.80 27.58
CA ILE A 744 -1.03 21.84 26.35
C ILE A 744 -0.29 22.54 25.22
N SER A 745 0.45 23.61 25.54
CA SER A 745 1.18 24.42 24.55
C SER A 745 2.56 24.78 25.10
N TRP A 746 3.60 24.55 24.27
CA TRP A 746 4.97 24.84 24.65
C TRP A 746 5.88 24.89 23.41
N GLU A 747 7.09 25.43 23.60
CA GLU A 747 8.13 25.46 22.57
C GLU A 747 9.43 24.85 23.13
N ALA A 748 10.10 24.02 22.33
CA ALA A 748 11.41 23.46 22.63
C ALA A 748 12.43 23.88 21.55
N VAL A 749 13.67 24.06 21.94
CA VAL A 749 14.75 24.51 21.04
C VAL A 749 15.95 23.59 21.17
N TRP A 750 16.49 23.17 20.04
CA TRP A 750 17.79 22.50 19.90
C TRP A 750 18.74 23.45 19.20
N LYS A 751 19.99 23.49 19.66
CA LYS A 751 21.04 24.32 19.08
C LYS A 751 22.21 23.48 18.59
N SER A 752 22.87 23.96 17.54
CA SER A 752 24.11 23.34 17.06
C SER A 752 25.18 23.24 18.15
N THR A 753 25.90 22.15 18.11
CA THR A 753 27.05 21.88 19.02
C THR A 753 28.37 22.32 18.41
N SER A 754 28.35 23.20 17.37
CA SER A 754 29.57 23.71 16.71
C SER A 754 30.58 24.32 17.64
#